data_089d2e146d754d014d0b5f20b2e6726f
#
_entry.id   089d2e146d754d014d0b5f20b2e6726f
#
_cell.length_a   1.000
_cell.length_b   1.000
_cell.length_c   1.000
_cell.angle_alpha   90.00
_cell.angle_beta   90.00
_cell.angle_gamma   90.00
#
_symmetry.space_group_name_H-M   'P 1'
#
loop_
_entity.id
_entity.type
_entity.pdbx_description
1 polymer ?
#
loop_
_entity_poly.entity_id
_entity_poly.type
_entity_poly.pdbx_seq_one_letter_code
_entity_poly.pdbx_strand_id
1 'polypeptide(L)'
;MEIKVNFLDNLRLEAKFDDFTVVADQPIRYKGDGSAPGPFDYFLASSALCAAYFVKLYCDTRSIPTDNIRLSQNNIVDPENRYNQIFKIQVELPADISDKDRQGILRSIDRCTVKKVVQAGPEFVIEEVENLDADAQALLMPASSSTAHTFIAGKDLPLEQTIANMSAILADLGMKIEIASWRNIVPNVWSLHIRDVHSPMCFTNGKGATKEGALASALGEFIERLNCNFFYNDQFWGEDIANAPFVHYPDERWFKPGRKDALPTEILDAHCLKIYNRDGELRGSHLIDTNSGNEERGICSLPYVRQSDGEVVYFPSNLIENLFLSNGMSAGNTLEEAQVQCLSEIFERAVKREIIEGEFALPDVPAEVLAKYPGILAGIEALEAQGFPVLVKDASLGGEFPVMCVTLMNPRTGGVFASFGAHPSLEVALERSLTELLQGRSFEGLNDLPQPTFEGHAVTEPNNFVEHFIDSSGVVSWRFFSSKSDYDFVEWDFSGQGENSNAEEAATLFGILKDMGKEVYMAVYEHIGAKACRILVPDYSEIYPADDLIWDNTNKALFFRADILNLHRLDEEELQSLVERLVESELDDYTDITSLIGIEFDDNTAWGQLTILELKLLIYLALQQYEEAKEAVEMFLQYNDNTVERGLFYQAVNVVLEMKLDEDLELEDYEANFRRMFGNERTDAAIGSVDGSVRFHGLTPTSMKLEGLDRHLRLIDSYKKLHSARTNVTVS
;
A
#
# COMPACT_ATOMS: atom_id res chain seq x y z
N MET A 1 -8.44 16.26 5.46
CA MET A 1 -9.79 15.73 5.08
C MET A 1 -10.50 16.85 4.35
N GLU A 2 -10.86 16.65 3.10
CA GLU A 2 -11.70 17.56 2.33
C GLU A 2 -13.15 17.14 2.49
N ILE A 3 -14.07 18.09 2.65
CA ILE A 3 -15.51 17.83 2.70
C ILE A 3 -16.14 18.56 1.53
N LYS A 4 -16.67 17.81 0.55
CA LYS A 4 -17.41 18.36 -0.59
C LYS A 4 -18.90 18.38 -0.27
N VAL A 5 -19.54 19.53 -0.46
CA VAL A 5 -20.96 19.71 -0.18
C VAL A 5 -21.72 19.88 -1.48
N ASN A 6 -22.76 19.06 -1.68
CA ASN A 6 -23.68 19.13 -2.79
C ASN A 6 -25.04 19.64 -2.32
N PHE A 7 -25.67 20.50 -3.12
CA PHE A 7 -27.02 20.96 -2.91
C PHE A 7 -27.98 19.96 -3.55
N LEU A 8 -28.88 19.40 -2.72
CA LEU A 8 -29.94 18.53 -3.18
C LEU A 8 -31.23 19.32 -3.42
N ASP A 9 -32.36 18.67 -3.33
CA ASP A 9 -33.68 19.31 -3.44
C ASP A 9 -34.08 20.07 -2.15
N ASN A 10 -34.86 21.12 -2.27
CA ASN A 10 -35.32 22.02 -1.19
C ASN A 10 -34.11 22.55 -0.35
N LEU A 11 -34.08 22.28 0.96
CA LEU A 11 -33.00 22.66 1.87
C LEU A 11 -32.13 21.48 2.30
N ARG A 12 -32.19 20.38 1.56
CA ARG A 12 -31.33 19.23 1.79
C ARG A 12 -29.94 19.45 1.21
N LEU A 13 -28.94 19.06 1.98
CA LEU A 13 -27.52 19.15 1.63
C LEU A 13 -26.90 17.78 1.83
N GLU A 14 -25.94 17.44 0.98
CA GLU A 14 -25.14 16.23 1.09
C GLU A 14 -23.68 16.63 1.28
N ALA A 15 -23.02 16.11 2.31
CA ALA A 15 -21.59 16.24 2.52
C ALA A 15 -20.90 14.89 2.30
N LYS A 16 -19.90 14.87 1.41
CA LYS A 16 -19.07 13.69 1.12
C LYS A 16 -17.64 13.91 1.59
N PHE A 17 -17.09 12.95 2.30
CA PHE A 17 -15.71 12.91 2.75
C PHE A 17 -15.26 11.47 2.95
N ASP A 18 -14.09 11.14 2.43
CA ASP A 18 -13.61 9.76 2.35
C ASP A 18 -14.71 8.85 1.75
N ASP A 19 -15.05 7.74 2.37
CA ASP A 19 -16.12 6.83 1.92
C ASP A 19 -17.48 7.12 2.58
N PHE A 20 -17.61 8.24 3.30
CA PHE A 20 -18.83 8.59 4.03
C PHE A 20 -19.65 9.65 3.33
N THR A 21 -20.98 9.49 3.45
CA THR A 21 -21.97 10.47 3.01
C THR A 21 -22.86 10.84 4.19
N VAL A 22 -22.98 12.14 4.44
CA VAL A 22 -23.88 12.69 5.47
C VAL A 22 -24.89 13.60 4.80
N VAL A 23 -26.18 13.35 5.04
CA VAL A 23 -27.28 14.19 4.54
C VAL A 23 -27.79 15.07 5.65
N ALA A 24 -27.90 16.36 5.42
CA ALA A 24 -28.50 17.32 6.33
C ALA A 24 -29.76 17.95 5.71
N ASP A 25 -30.71 18.31 6.55
CA ASP A 25 -31.93 19.02 6.17
C ASP A 25 -32.29 20.06 7.22
N GLN A 26 -33.17 20.98 6.89
CA GLN A 26 -33.71 21.91 7.88
C GLN A 26 -35.05 21.40 8.42
N PRO A 27 -35.37 21.68 9.69
CA PRO A 27 -36.69 21.41 10.23
C PRO A 27 -37.79 22.12 9.44
N ILE A 28 -39.01 21.55 9.41
CA ILE A 28 -40.18 22.09 8.71
C ILE A 28 -40.46 23.56 9.08
N ARG A 29 -40.22 23.94 10.34
CA ARG A 29 -40.36 25.32 10.83
C ARG A 29 -39.44 26.30 10.15
N TYR A 30 -38.35 25.82 9.55
CA TYR A 30 -37.37 26.60 8.77
C TYR A 30 -37.48 26.30 7.27
N LYS A 31 -38.60 25.78 6.80
CA LYS A 31 -38.94 25.46 5.41
C LYS A 31 -38.13 24.27 4.82
N GLY A 32 -37.51 23.45 5.62
CA GLY A 32 -36.97 22.16 5.20
C GLY A 32 -38.09 21.08 5.26
N ASP A 33 -37.72 19.88 4.82
CA ASP A 33 -38.64 18.72 4.86
C ASP A 33 -38.54 17.94 6.18
N GLY A 34 -37.56 18.25 7.03
CA GLY A 34 -37.25 17.56 8.28
C GLY A 34 -36.87 16.09 8.06
N SER A 35 -36.31 15.78 6.91
CA SER A 35 -35.96 14.42 6.48
C SER A 35 -34.62 13.92 7.04
N ALA A 36 -33.78 14.83 7.59
CA ALA A 36 -32.50 14.55 8.21
C ALA A 36 -32.20 15.58 9.31
N PRO A 37 -31.22 15.31 10.22
CA PRO A 37 -30.76 16.30 11.19
C PRO A 37 -30.23 17.58 10.52
N GLY A 38 -30.37 18.72 11.20
CA GLY A 38 -29.76 19.97 10.72
C GLY A 38 -28.23 19.96 10.88
N PRO A 39 -27.51 20.80 10.11
CA PRO A 39 -26.04 20.85 10.20
C PRO A 39 -25.52 21.09 11.62
N PHE A 40 -26.21 21.93 12.41
CA PHE A 40 -25.83 22.19 13.79
C PHE A 40 -26.12 21.02 14.72
N ASP A 41 -27.14 20.20 14.41
CA ASP A 41 -27.43 18.98 15.17
C ASP A 41 -26.29 17.95 15.02
N TYR A 42 -25.67 17.83 13.83
CA TYR A 42 -24.49 17.02 13.61
C TYR A 42 -23.28 17.51 14.41
N PHE A 43 -23.06 18.82 14.48
CA PHE A 43 -22.02 19.41 15.31
C PHE A 43 -22.22 19.06 16.80
N LEU A 44 -23.43 19.18 17.32
CA LEU A 44 -23.76 18.79 18.69
C LEU A 44 -23.56 17.29 18.92
N ALA A 45 -24.01 16.46 17.98
CA ALA A 45 -23.83 15.01 18.03
C ALA A 45 -22.33 14.62 18.00
N SER A 46 -21.52 15.24 17.15
CA SER A 46 -20.07 14.99 17.07
C SER A 46 -19.36 15.28 18.38
N SER A 47 -19.75 16.35 19.07
CA SER A 47 -19.22 16.71 20.39
C SER A 47 -19.54 15.65 21.45
N ALA A 48 -20.78 15.16 21.47
CA ALA A 48 -21.22 14.11 22.39
C ALA A 48 -20.55 12.76 22.10
N LEU A 49 -20.47 12.36 20.81
CA LEU A 49 -19.83 11.13 20.38
C LEU A 49 -18.31 11.13 20.68
N CYS A 50 -17.63 12.25 20.42
CA CYS A 50 -16.22 12.38 20.75
C CYS A 50 -15.97 12.25 22.26
N ALA A 51 -16.82 12.84 23.11
CA ALA A 51 -16.74 12.66 24.55
C ALA A 51 -16.97 11.20 24.97
N ALA A 52 -17.96 10.55 24.37
CA ALA A 52 -18.29 9.14 24.64
C ALA A 52 -17.16 8.19 24.20
N TYR A 53 -16.51 8.47 23.09
CA TYR A 53 -15.32 7.72 22.62
C TYR A 53 -14.22 7.68 23.68
N PHE A 54 -13.87 8.81 24.28
CA PHE A 54 -12.84 8.84 25.33
C PHE A 54 -13.27 8.14 26.61
N VAL A 55 -14.57 8.14 26.94
CA VAL A 55 -15.12 7.33 28.03
C VAL A 55 -14.94 5.84 27.72
N LYS A 56 -15.32 5.41 26.49
CA LYS A 56 -15.18 4.04 26.03
C LYS A 56 -13.72 3.59 26.09
N LEU A 57 -12.81 4.36 25.52
CA LEU A 57 -11.38 4.07 25.50
C LEU A 57 -10.80 3.94 26.95
N TYR A 58 -11.21 4.79 27.88
CA TYR A 58 -10.82 4.66 29.28
C TYR A 58 -11.31 3.36 29.91
N CYS A 59 -12.56 3.01 29.64
CA CYS A 59 -13.18 1.79 30.19
C CYS A 59 -12.54 0.53 29.60
N ASP A 60 -12.32 0.48 28.30
CA ASP A 60 -11.72 -0.66 27.62
C ASP A 60 -10.30 -0.96 28.13
N THR A 61 -9.46 0.05 28.26
CA THR A 61 -8.10 -0.12 28.81
C THR A 61 -8.07 -0.65 30.26
N ARG A 62 -9.20 -0.70 30.95
CA ARG A 62 -9.34 -1.15 32.35
C ARG A 62 -10.34 -2.29 32.51
N SER A 63 -10.83 -2.84 31.40
CA SER A 63 -11.85 -3.89 31.42
C SER A 63 -13.09 -3.53 32.23
N ILE A 64 -13.52 -2.27 32.15
CA ILE A 64 -14.76 -1.77 32.79
C ILE A 64 -15.89 -1.92 31.78
N PRO A 65 -16.94 -2.72 32.05
CA PRO A 65 -18.07 -2.86 31.16
C PRO A 65 -18.81 -1.52 30.92
N THR A 66 -19.15 -1.22 29.68
CA THR A 66 -19.82 0.04 29.31
C THR A 66 -21.34 -0.07 29.16
N ASP A 67 -21.91 -1.26 29.27
CA ASP A 67 -23.34 -1.54 29.03
C ASP A 67 -24.31 -0.68 29.88
N ASN A 68 -23.88 -0.29 31.07
CA ASN A 68 -24.65 0.54 32.01
C ASN A 68 -24.10 1.95 32.17
N ILE A 69 -23.18 2.38 31.29
CA ILE A 69 -22.69 3.75 31.25
C ILE A 69 -23.50 4.52 30.20
N ARG A 70 -24.08 5.65 30.61
CA ARG A 70 -24.84 6.52 29.71
C ARG A 70 -24.25 7.91 29.70
N LEU A 71 -24.24 8.53 28.54
CA LEU A 71 -23.80 9.90 28.37
C LEU A 71 -24.91 10.72 27.70
N SER A 72 -25.19 11.90 28.24
CA SER A 72 -26.08 12.85 27.61
C SER A 72 -25.43 14.22 27.52
N GLN A 73 -25.70 14.94 26.45
CA GLN A 73 -25.30 16.32 26.26
C GLN A 73 -26.53 17.20 26.13
N ASN A 74 -26.58 18.24 26.96
CA ASN A 74 -27.64 19.26 26.92
C ASN A 74 -27.01 20.60 26.54
N ASN A 75 -27.67 21.28 25.62
CA ASN A 75 -27.28 22.56 25.11
C ASN A 75 -28.11 23.66 25.82
N ILE A 76 -27.44 24.52 26.63
CA ILE A 76 -28.05 25.64 27.32
C ILE A 76 -27.68 26.91 26.56
N VAL A 77 -28.67 27.54 25.96
CA VAL A 77 -28.52 28.75 25.14
C VAL A 77 -28.75 30.01 26.02
N ASP A 78 -27.89 30.97 25.91
CA ASP A 78 -28.05 32.29 26.55
C ASP A 78 -29.22 33.04 25.86
N PRO A 79 -30.26 33.44 26.62
CA PRO A 79 -31.40 34.14 26.03
C PRO A 79 -31.04 35.47 25.34
N GLU A 80 -29.98 36.14 25.83
CA GLU A 80 -29.56 37.44 25.29
C GLU A 80 -28.60 37.29 24.10
N ASN A 81 -27.87 36.18 24.03
CA ASN A 81 -26.95 35.88 22.94
C ASN A 81 -26.97 34.42 22.54
N ARG A 82 -27.69 34.08 21.47
CA ARG A 82 -27.85 32.69 21.00
C ARG A 82 -26.54 31.99 20.66
N TYR A 83 -25.44 32.70 20.43
CA TYR A 83 -24.12 32.17 20.15
C TYR A 83 -23.32 31.84 21.42
N ASN A 84 -23.76 32.39 22.58
CA ASN A 84 -23.19 32.03 23.87
C ASN A 84 -23.94 30.81 24.42
N GLN A 85 -23.29 29.64 24.37
CA GLN A 85 -23.92 28.36 24.70
C GLN A 85 -23.05 27.56 25.66
N ILE A 86 -23.70 26.85 26.58
CA ILE A 86 -23.03 25.91 27.49
C ILE A 86 -23.41 24.51 27.07
N PHE A 87 -22.43 23.71 26.66
CA PHE A 87 -22.60 22.28 26.39
C PHE A 87 -22.37 21.49 27.67
N LYS A 88 -23.46 21.07 28.31
CA LYS A 88 -23.43 20.31 29.55
C LYS A 88 -23.42 18.83 29.27
N ILE A 89 -22.25 18.18 29.46
CA ILE A 89 -22.09 16.74 29.33
C ILE A 89 -22.33 16.10 30.70
N GLN A 90 -23.23 15.14 30.77
CA GLN A 90 -23.58 14.38 31.96
C GLN A 90 -23.33 12.89 31.70
N VAL A 91 -22.64 12.24 32.63
CA VAL A 91 -22.32 10.82 32.57
C VAL A 91 -22.98 10.10 33.72
N GLU A 92 -23.83 9.14 33.42
CA GLU A 92 -24.40 8.21 34.40
C GLU A 92 -23.48 7.00 34.54
N LEU A 93 -23.02 6.75 35.75
CA LEU A 93 -22.10 5.67 36.05
C LEU A 93 -22.72 4.69 37.05
N PRO A 94 -22.55 3.36 36.85
CA PRO A 94 -22.95 2.33 37.80
C PRO A 94 -22.39 2.58 39.22
N ALA A 95 -23.12 2.15 40.24
CA ALA A 95 -22.74 2.37 41.63
C ALA A 95 -21.50 1.57 42.06
N ASP A 96 -21.22 0.48 41.41
CA ASP A 96 -20.11 -0.45 41.66
C ASP A 96 -18.75 -0.01 41.07
N ILE A 97 -18.73 1.06 40.27
CA ILE A 97 -17.48 1.64 39.75
C ILE A 97 -16.72 2.33 40.90
N SER A 98 -15.42 2.04 41.02
CA SER A 98 -14.55 2.65 42.02
C SER A 98 -14.49 4.18 41.90
N ASP A 99 -14.32 4.92 43.03
CA ASP A 99 -14.17 6.37 42.97
C ASP A 99 -13.00 6.82 42.12
N LYS A 100 -11.92 6.04 42.06
CA LYS A 100 -10.76 6.30 41.21
C LYS A 100 -11.12 6.24 39.73
N ASP A 101 -11.84 5.18 39.34
CA ASP A 101 -12.24 5.01 37.93
C ASP A 101 -13.35 5.98 37.56
N ARG A 102 -14.27 6.29 38.45
CA ARG A 102 -15.29 7.34 38.26
C ARG A 102 -14.65 8.69 37.92
N GLN A 103 -13.63 9.11 38.69
CA GLN A 103 -12.89 10.33 38.40
C GLN A 103 -12.07 10.21 37.11
N GLY A 104 -11.51 9.04 36.83
CA GLY A 104 -10.77 8.75 35.60
C GLY A 104 -11.64 8.87 34.35
N ILE A 105 -12.83 8.32 34.38
CA ILE A 105 -13.82 8.42 33.29
C ILE A 105 -14.18 9.89 33.04
N LEU A 106 -14.49 10.65 34.07
CA LEU A 106 -14.82 12.07 33.90
C LEU A 106 -13.67 12.90 33.33
N ARG A 107 -12.43 12.62 33.75
CA ARG A 107 -11.23 13.29 33.20
C ARG A 107 -10.92 12.86 31.77
N SER A 108 -11.31 11.67 31.36
CA SER A 108 -11.06 11.22 29.99
C SER A 108 -11.77 12.10 28.95
N ILE A 109 -12.90 12.66 29.30
CA ILE A 109 -13.67 13.60 28.46
C ILE A 109 -12.88 14.88 28.13
N ASP A 110 -11.93 15.28 28.98
CA ASP A 110 -11.07 16.44 28.71
C ASP A 110 -10.09 16.22 27.54
N ARG A 111 -9.93 14.97 27.09
CA ARG A 111 -9.14 14.64 25.90
C ARG A 111 -9.93 14.82 24.60
N CYS A 112 -11.25 15.01 24.65
CA CYS A 112 -12.11 15.17 23.48
C CYS A 112 -11.56 16.22 22.51
N THR A 113 -11.21 15.79 21.29
CA THR A 113 -10.64 16.63 20.24
C THR A 113 -11.60 17.72 19.80
N VAL A 114 -12.88 17.39 19.60
CA VAL A 114 -13.91 18.37 19.23
C VAL A 114 -13.99 19.47 20.29
N LYS A 115 -14.03 19.11 21.60
CA LYS A 115 -14.03 20.07 22.70
C LYS A 115 -12.80 20.98 22.65
N LYS A 116 -11.62 20.43 22.44
CA LYS A 116 -10.37 21.22 22.39
C LYS A 116 -10.34 22.20 21.22
N VAL A 117 -10.76 21.74 20.03
CA VAL A 117 -10.83 22.60 18.83
C VAL A 117 -11.81 23.75 19.03
N VAL A 118 -12.99 23.46 19.57
CA VAL A 118 -14.01 24.50 19.87
C VAL A 118 -13.50 25.51 20.89
N GLN A 119 -12.83 25.03 21.94
CA GLN A 119 -12.26 25.92 23.00
C GLN A 119 -11.08 26.75 22.47
N ALA A 120 -10.33 26.28 21.50
CA ALA A 120 -9.24 27.02 20.86
C ALA A 120 -9.74 28.13 19.93
N GLY A 121 -11.01 28.11 19.51
CA GLY A 121 -11.60 29.11 18.62
C GLY A 121 -10.96 29.09 17.23
N PRO A 122 -11.27 28.09 16.39
CA PRO A 122 -10.69 27.99 15.07
C PRO A 122 -11.04 29.19 14.21
N GLU A 123 -10.10 29.65 13.38
CA GLU A 123 -10.31 30.68 12.40
C GLU A 123 -11.06 30.11 11.18
N PHE A 124 -12.00 30.87 10.65
CA PHE A 124 -12.71 30.55 9.42
C PHE A 124 -12.24 31.48 8.30
N VAL A 125 -11.57 30.94 7.31
CA VAL A 125 -11.21 31.66 6.09
C VAL A 125 -12.27 31.29 5.02
N ILE A 126 -12.90 32.30 4.43
CA ILE A 126 -13.94 32.14 3.41
C ILE A 126 -13.43 32.78 2.13
N GLU A 127 -13.28 32.00 1.10
CA GLU A 127 -12.77 32.43 -0.21
C GLU A 127 -13.76 32.02 -1.31
N GLU A 128 -13.93 32.89 -2.27
CA GLU A 128 -14.64 32.57 -3.52
C GLU A 128 -13.64 31.95 -4.50
N VAL A 129 -13.94 30.77 -5.02
CA VAL A 129 -13.15 30.12 -6.08
C VAL A 129 -14.04 29.89 -7.30
N GLU A 130 -13.51 30.10 -8.49
CA GLU A 130 -14.27 29.90 -9.74
C GLU A 130 -14.65 28.42 -9.95
N ASN A 131 -13.83 27.50 -9.46
CA ASN A 131 -14.07 26.06 -9.53
C ASN A 131 -13.36 25.35 -8.38
N LEU A 132 -14.10 24.62 -7.54
CA LEU A 132 -13.55 23.85 -6.41
C LEU A 132 -12.58 22.74 -6.84
N ASP A 133 -12.73 22.24 -8.06
CA ASP A 133 -11.83 21.24 -8.64
C ASP A 133 -10.74 21.86 -9.53
N ALA A 134 -10.76 23.19 -9.74
CA ALA A 134 -9.86 23.87 -10.66
C ALA A 134 -8.40 23.81 -10.23
N ASP A 135 -8.12 23.91 -8.95
CA ASP A 135 -6.74 23.86 -8.42
C ASP A 135 -6.09 22.50 -8.68
N ALA A 136 -6.82 21.42 -8.50
CA ALA A 136 -6.34 20.08 -8.80
C ALA A 136 -6.27 19.81 -10.31
N GLN A 137 -7.28 20.23 -11.08
CA GLN A 137 -7.30 20.08 -12.54
C GLN A 137 -6.37 21.08 -13.23
N ALA A 138 -6.20 22.30 -12.71
CA ALA A 138 -5.28 23.29 -13.27
C ALA A 138 -3.82 22.86 -13.18
N LEU A 139 -3.44 22.10 -12.16
CA LEU A 139 -2.11 21.51 -12.04
C LEU A 139 -1.87 20.36 -13.03
N LEU A 140 -2.92 19.67 -13.44
CA LEU A 140 -2.87 18.55 -14.41
C LEU A 140 -3.09 19.03 -15.87
N MET A 141 -3.52 20.30 -16.08
CA MET A 141 -3.68 20.85 -17.43
C MET A 141 -2.35 21.39 -17.94
N PRO A 142 -2.04 21.21 -19.24
CA PRO A 142 -0.86 21.83 -19.82
C PRO A 142 -0.92 23.34 -19.61
N ALA A 143 0.11 23.88 -18.95
CA ALA A 143 0.22 25.30 -18.65
C ALA A 143 0.14 26.12 -19.93
N SER A 144 -1.01 26.73 -20.21
CA SER A 144 -1.12 27.75 -21.25
C SER A 144 -0.36 28.99 -20.76
N SER A 145 0.92 29.13 -21.18
CA SER A 145 1.72 30.34 -21.06
C SER A 145 2.20 30.80 -19.66
N SER A 146 2.51 29.89 -18.72
CA SER A 146 3.35 30.27 -17.59
C SER A 146 4.76 30.57 -18.09
N THR A 147 5.27 31.77 -17.85
CA THR A 147 6.66 32.17 -18.14
C THR A 147 7.60 31.81 -16.97
N ALA A 148 7.10 31.14 -15.94
CA ALA A 148 7.90 30.65 -14.83
C ALA A 148 8.63 29.36 -15.23
N HIS A 149 9.92 29.30 -14.98
CA HIS A 149 10.76 28.13 -15.19
C HIS A 149 11.39 27.78 -13.85
N THR A 150 10.82 26.80 -13.13
CA THR A 150 11.37 26.30 -11.88
C THR A 150 12.25 25.08 -12.16
N PHE A 151 13.56 25.25 -12.08
CA PHE A 151 14.51 24.13 -12.20
C PHE A 151 14.77 23.52 -10.82
N ILE A 152 14.71 22.21 -10.76
CA ILE A 152 15.09 21.41 -9.59
C ILE A 152 16.42 20.73 -9.89
N ALA A 153 17.29 20.64 -8.89
CA ALA A 153 18.57 19.95 -9.03
C ALA A 153 18.39 18.49 -9.48
N GLY A 154 19.17 18.05 -10.44
CA GLY A 154 19.09 16.71 -11.01
C GLY A 154 17.95 16.50 -12.00
N LYS A 155 17.26 17.55 -12.47
CA LYS A 155 16.19 17.48 -13.47
C LYS A 155 16.55 18.23 -14.75
N ASP A 156 16.30 17.58 -15.90
CA ASP A 156 16.67 18.13 -17.22
C ASP A 156 15.67 19.15 -17.78
N LEU A 157 14.43 19.16 -17.28
CA LEU A 157 13.39 20.09 -17.67
C LEU A 157 12.85 20.89 -16.48
N PRO A 158 12.32 22.10 -16.73
CA PRO A 158 11.58 22.83 -15.72
C PRO A 158 10.41 22.02 -15.19
N LEU A 159 10.10 22.20 -13.92
CA LEU A 159 9.05 21.48 -13.20
C LEU A 159 7.68 21.56 -13.89
N GLU A 160 7.30 22.75 -14.32
CA GLU A 160 6.03 23.02 -15.02
C GLU A 160 5.94 22.26 -16.34
N GLN A 161 7.05 22.15 -17.05
CA GLN A 161 7.10 21.41 -18.32
C GLN A 161 7.06 19.90 -18.08
N THR A 162 7.75 19.42 -17.04
CA THR A 162 7.71 18.01 -16.62
C THR A 162 6.27 17.59 -16.30
N ILE A 163 5.56 18.35 -15.47
CA ILE A 163 4.15 18.08 -15.12
C ILE A 163 3.26 18.06 -16.37
N ALA A 164 3.41 19.08 -17.24
CA ALA A 164 2.62 19.18 -18.47
C ALA A 164 2.86 17.99 -19.42
N ASN A 165 4.11 17.60 -19.63
CA ASN A 165 4.48 16.47 -20.50
C ASN A 165 3.92 15.15 -19.95
N MET A 166 4.12 14.87 -18.66
CA MET A 166 3.66 13.64 -18.03
C MET A 166 2.13 13.55 -18.01
N SER A 167 1.45 14.67 -17.72
CA SER A 167 -0.01 14.72 -17.77
C SER A 167 -0.56 14.50 -19.19
N ALA A 168 0.11 15.03 -20.21
CA ALA A 168 -0.27 14.82 -21.60
C ALA A 168 -0.13 13.34 -22.01
N ILE A 169 0.96 12.66 -21.63
CA ILE A 169 1.17 11.24 -21.90
C ILE A 169 0.02 10.40 -21.29
N LEU A 170 -0.34 10.67 -20.03
CA LEU A 170 -1.42 9.94 -19.35
C LEU A 170 -2.79 10.21 -19.99
N ALA A 171 -3.06 11.46 -20.42
CA ALA A 171 -4.27 11.80 -21.14
C ALA A 171 -4.34 11.12 -22.52
N ASP A 172 -3.25 11.05 -23.26
CA ASP A 172 -3.16 10.37 -24.57
C ASP A 172 -3.38 8.85 -24.43
N LEU A 173 -2.98 8.25 -23.31
CA LEU A 173 -3.31 6.87 -22.97
C LEU A 173 -4.79 6.70 -22.56
N GLY A 174 -5.56 7.79 -22.43
CA GLY A 174 -6.95 7.76 -21.96
C GLY A 174 -7.09 7.45 -20.46
N MET A 175 -6.06 7.74 -19.68
CA MET A 175 -6.08 7.66 -18.21
C MET A 175 -6.51 9.01 -17.65
N LYS A 176 -7.42 8.98 -16.69
CA LYS A 176 -7.90 10.18 -16.01
C LYS A 176 -7.38 10.20 -14.59
N ILE A 177 -6.30 10.95 -14.39
CA ILE A 177 -5.68 11.07 -13.08
C ILE A 177 -6.46 12.07 -12.22
N GLU A 178 -6.72 11.70 -10.98
CA GLU A 178 -7.20 12.60 -9.93
C GLU A 178 -6.21 12.66 -8.76
N ILE A 179 -6.21 13.79 -8.07
CA ILE A 179 -5.46 13.96 -6.84
C ILE A 179 -6.40 13.64 -5.69
N ALA A 180 -6.19 12.48 -5.05
CA ALA A 180 -7.05 12.00 -3.98
C ALA A 180 -6.76 12.69 -2.64
N SER A 181 -5.51 13.07 -2.38
CA SER A 181 -5.16 13.78 -1.16
C SER A 181 -3.87 14.58 -1.29
N TRP A 182 -3.79 15.68 -0.53
CA TRP A 182 -2.59 16.47 -0.29
C TRP A 182 -2.23 16.47 1.19
N ARG A 183 -0.94 16.44 1.50
CA ARG A 183 -0.43 16.59 2.87
C ARG A 183 0.79 17.50 2.88
N ASN A 184 0.79 18.46 3.80
CA ASN A 184 1.95 19.29 4.14
C ASN A 184 1.97 19.45 5.65
N ILE A 185 2.57 18.49 6.34
CA ILE A 185 2.54 18.39 7.81
C ILE A 185 3.59 19.30 8.43
N VAL A 186 4.72 19.47 7.76
CA VAL A 186 5.79 20.41 8.14
C VAL A 186 6.26 21.21 6.91
N PRO A 187 6.86 22.41 7.08
CA PRO A 187 7.39 23.18 5.97
C PRO A 187 8.35 22.37 5.09
N ASN A 188 8.29 22.59 3.78
CA ASN A 188 9.13 21.94 2.78
C ASN A 188 9.02 20.39 2.72
N VAL A 189 7.96 19.83 3.28
CA VAL A 189 7.65 18.40 3.17
C VAL A 189 6.21 18.25 2.68
N TRP A 190 6.07 18.03 1.38
CA TRP A 190 4.80 17.78 0.71
C TRP A 190 4.70 16.32 0.33
N SER A 191 3.52 15.76 0.51
CA SER A 191 3.17 14.49 -0.10
C SER A 191 1.76 14.55 -0.69
N LEU A 192 1.53 13.76 -1.74
CA LEU A 192 0.21 13.66 -2.33
C LEU A 192 -0.02 12.24 -2.84
N HIS A 193 -1.30 11.88 -2.92
CA HIS A 193 -1.78 10.65 -3.50
C HIS A 193 -2.51 10.94 -4.81
N ILE A 194 -2.07 10.33 -5.91
CA ILE A 194 -2.79 10.36 -7.20
C ILE A 194 -3.23 8.96 -7.60
N ARG A 195 -4.34 8.88 -8.36
CA ARG A 195 -4.85 7.61 -8.87
C ARG A 195 -5.59 7.80 -10.19
N ASP A 196 -5.75 6.73 -10.95
CA ASP A 196 -6.67 6.74 -12.10
C ASP A 196 -8.12 6.61 -11.61
N VAL A 197 -8.99 7.53 -12.03
CA VAL A 197 -10.42 7.57 -11.65
C VAL A 197 -11.17 6.28 -12.02
N HIS A 198 -10.79 5.65 -13.14
CA HIS A 198 -11.44 4.43 -13.62
C HIS A 198 -10.88 3.16 -12.98
N SER A 199 -9.62 3.19 -12.59
CA SER A 199 -8.89 2.07 -11.97
C SER A 199 -8.13 2.58 -10.73
N PRO A 200 -8.83 2.83 -9.58
CA PRO A 200 -8.22 3.46 -8.41
C PRO A 200 -7.08 2.67 -7.77
N MET A 201 -6.94 1.37 -8.07
CA MET A 201 -5.80 0.54 -7.68
C MET A 201 -4.51 0.95 -8.41
N CYS A 202 -4.60 1.61 -9.56
CA CYS A 202 -3.45 2.27 -10.19
C CYS A 202 -3.24 3.63 -9.53
N PHE A 203 -2.39 3.66 -8.53
CA PHE A 203 -2.09 4.87 -7.76
C PHE A 203 -0.60 5.00 -7.43
N THR A 204 -0.18 6.22 -7.12
CA THR A 204 1.16 6.52 -6.60
C THR A 204 1.12 7.63 -5.58
N ASN A 205 2.18 7.70 -4.76
CA ASN A 205 2.37 8.71 -3.74
C ASN A 205 3.60 9.56 -4.08
N GLY A 206 3.39 10.84 -4.39
CA GLY A 206 4.49 11.78 -4.62
C GLY A 206 4.96 12.47 -3.36
N LYS A 207 6.24 12.85 -3.34
CA LYS A 207 6.88 13.61 -2.28
C LYS A 207 7.76 14.72 -2.86
N GLY A 208 7.96 15.79 -2.12
CA GLY A 208 8.86 16.88 -2.52
C GLY A 208 8.87 18.05 -1.55
N ALA A 209 9.80 18.97 -1.75
CA ALA A 209 9.90 20.19 -0.95
C ALA A 209 8.80 21.21 -1.29
N THR A 210 8.18 21.11 -2.47
CA THR A 210 7.09 21.96 -2.93
C THR A 210 5.89 21.13 -3.37
N LYS A 211 4.72 21.76 -3.47
CA LYS A 211 3.48 21.13 -3.95
C LYS A 211 3.64 20.58 -5.37
N GLU A 212 4.20 21.40 -6.27
CA GLU A 212 4.45 21.04 -7.66
C GLU A 212 5.53 19.96 -7.77
N GLY A 213 6.56 19.99 -6.92
CA GLY A 213 7.58 18.95 -6.84
C GLY A 213 6.99 17.59 -6.46
N ALA A 214 6.11 17.56 -5.47
CA ALA A 214 5.40 16.35 -5.07
C ALA A 214 4.49 15.82 -6.19
N LEU A 215 3.83 16.71 -6.96
CA LEU A 215 3.02 16.31 -8.11
C LEU A 215 3.87 15.71 -9.24
N ALA A 216 5.00 16.33 -9.58
CA ALA A 216 5.90 15.80 -10.59
C ALA A 216 6.47 14.44 -10.18
N SER A 217 6.79 14.26 -8.89
CA SER A 217 7.22 12.98 -8.32
C SER A 217 6.15 11.90 -8.50
N ALA A 218 4.89 12.19 -8.12
CA ALA A 218 3.79 11.24 -8.26
C ALA A 218 3.52 10.86 -9.73
N LEU A 219 3.50 11.84 -10.64
CA LEU A 219 3.30 11.60 -12.07
C LEU A 219 4.46 10.79 -12.67
N GLY A 220 5.70 11.09 -12.27
CA GLY A 220 6.88 10.33 -12.68
C GLY A 220 6.80 8.87 -12.25
N GLU A 221 6.48 8.63 -11.00
CA GLU A 221 6.28 7.27 -10.48
C GLU A 221 5.10 6.56 -11.18
N PHE A 222 4.00 7.26 -11.44
CA PHE A 222 2.88 6.66 -12.15
C PHE A 222 3.27 6.18 -13.56
N ILE A 223 4.03 6.99 -14.31
CA ILE A 223 4.57 6.63 -15.63
C ILE A 223 5.58 5.50 -15.54
N GLU A 224 6.43 5.48 -14.52
CA GLU A 224 7.35 4.39 -14.22
C GLU A 224 6.61 3.07 -14.04
N ARG A 225 5.58 3.06 -13.17
CA ARG A 225 4.74 1.88 -12.89
C ARG A 225 4.03 1.37 -14.14
N LEU A 226 3.55 2.26 -15.02
CA LEU A 226 2.96 1.89 -16.31
C LEU A 226 3.99 1.29 -17.26
N ASN A 227 5.14 1.93 -17.43
CA ASN A 227 6.18 1.44 -18.34
C ASN A 227 6.72 0.06 -17.95
N CYS A 228 6.84 -0.18 -16.65
CA CYS A 228 7.39 -1.43 -16.10
C CYS A 228 6.31 -2.47 -15.72
N ASN A 229 5.04 -2.28 -16.09
CA ASN A 229 3.88 -3.14 -15.78
C ASN A 229 3.59 -3.32 -14.29
N PHE A 230 4.19 -2.55 -13.39
CA PHE A 230 4.14 -2.79 -11.96
C PHE A 230 2.71 -2.81 -11.38
N PHE A 231 1.79 -1.98 -11.88
CA PHE A 231 0.38 -2.03 -11.47
C PHE A 231 -0.35 -3.32 -11.81
N TYR A 232 0.25 -4.17 -12.64
CA TYR A 232 -0.39 -5.33 -13.24
C TYR A 232 0.34 -6.64 -12.95
N ASN A 233 1.52 -6.60 -12.31
CA ASN A 233 2.41 -7.76 -12.16
C ASN A 233 1.75 -8.96 -11.48
N ASP A 234 0.98 -8.73 -10.41
CA ASP A 234 0.35 -9.80 -9.63
C ASP A 234 -1.08 -10.12 -10.11
N GLN A 235 -1.47 -9.58 -11.28
CA GLN A 235 -2.85 -9.64 -11.76
C GLN A 235 -3.04 -10.62 -12.92
N PHE A 236 -4.18 -11.27 -12.96
CA PHE A 236 -4.60 -12.10 -14.08
C PHE A 236 -5.22 -11.25 -15.19
N TRP A 237 -4.61 -11.21 -16.37
CA TRP A 237 -5.01 -10.30 -17.44
C TRP A 237 -6.11 -10.84 -18.37
N GLY A 238 -6.51 -12.11 -18.18
CA GLY A 238 -7.57 -12.74 -18.94
C GLY A 238 -7.12 -13.31 -20.30
N GLU A 239 -7.97 -14.14 -20.89
CA GLU A 239 -7.67 -14.91 -22.10
C GLU A 239 -7.36 -14.04 -23.33
N ASP A 240 -7.95 -12.85 -23.45
CA ASP A 240 -7.73 -11.96 -24.60
C ASP A 240 -6.26 -11.51 -24.67
N ILE A 241 -5.69 -11.10 -23.54
CA ILE A 241 -4.29 -10.69 -23.44
C ILE A 241 -3.37 -11.92 -23.51
N ALA A 242 -3.74 -13.02 -22.84
CA ALA A 242 -2.99 -14.26 -22.86
C ALA A 242 -2.70 -14.80 -24.27
N ASN A 243 -3.61 -14.57 -25.22
CA ASN A 243 -3.52 -15.03 -26.60
C ASN A 243 -3.12 -13.92 -27.60
N ALA A 244 -2.81 -12.72 -27.13
CA ALA A 244 -2.35 -11.61 -27.97
C ALA A 244 -0.96 -11.90 -28.59
N PRO A 245 -0.54 -11.17 -29.62
CA PRO A 245 0.78 -11.31 -30.23
C PRO A 245 1.94 -11.17 -29.23
N PHE A 246 1.79 -10.30 -28.26
CA PHE A 246 2.64 -10.21 -27.06
C PHE A 246 1.74 -10.01 -25.83
N VAL A 247 2.26 -10.29 -24.65
CA VAL A 247 1.56 -10.18 -23.36
C VAL A 247 2.09 -8.98 -22.60
N HIS A 248 3.39 -8.92 -22.32
CA HIS A 248 4.06 -7.86 -21.59
C HIS A 248 4.62 -6.75 -22.52
N TYR A 249 5.46 -7.14 -23.48
CA TYR A 249 6.14 -6.20 -24.38
C TYR A 249 6.29 -6.78 -25.79
N PRO A 250 6.33 -5.93 -26.83
CA PRO A 250 6.43 -6.38 -28.22
C PRO A 250 7.69 -7.18 -28.56
N ASP A 251 8.76 -7.05 -27.79
CA ASP A 251 10.06 -7.71 -27.95
C ASP A 251 10.30 -8.88 -27.01
N GLU A 252 9.28 -9.28 -26.24
CA GLU A 252 9.31 -10.47 -25.39
C GLU A 252 9.55 -11.74 -26.18
N ARG A 253 10.12 -12.74 -25.52
CA ARG A 253 10.25 -14.10 -26.08
C ARG A 253 9.71 -15.12 -25.12
N TRP A 254 9.15 -16.19 -25.70
CA TRP A 254 8.56 -17.29 -24.95
C TRP A 254 9.38 -18.56 -25.13
N PHE A 255 9.68 -19.23 -24.03
CA PHE A 255 10.44 -20.44 -23.98
C PHE A 255 9.67 -21.53 -23.22
N LYS A 256 9.76 -22.77 -23.71
CA LYS A 256 9.17 -23.89 -22.98
C LYS A 256 10.20 -24.53 -22.06
N PRO A 257 9.79 -25.02 -20.88
CA PRO A 257 10.65 -25.87 -20.06
C PRO A 257 11.25 -27.02 -20.87
N GLY A 258 12.50 -27.32 -20.64
CA GLY A 258 13.21 -28.41 -21.34
C GLY A 258 12.80 -29.80 -20.85
N ARG A 259 13.50 -30.83 -21.33
CA ARG A 259 13.24 -32.21 -20.89
C ARG A 259 13.47 -32.32 -19.38
N LYS A 260 12.57 -33.00 -18.67
CA LYS A 260 12.58 -33.13 -17.20
C LYS A 260 12.53 -31.77 -16.48
N ASP A 261 11.78 -30.86 -17.07
CA ASP A 261 11.59 -29.54 -16.51
C ASP A 261 12.88 -28.71 -16.35
N ALA A 262 13.87 -28.94 -17.21
CA ALA A 262 15.11 -28.17 -17.21
C ALA A 262 14.87 -26.73 -17.69
N LEU A 263 15.71 -25.80 -17.22
CA LEU A 263 15.71 -24.43 -17.73
C LEU A 263 16.06 -24.41 -19.22
N PRO A 264 15.40 -23.56 -20.04
CA PRO A 264 15.84 -23.27 -21.40
C PRO A 264 17.25 -22.67 -21.41
N THR A 265 18.03 -23.01 -22.42
CA THR A 265 19.43 -22.52 -22.54
C THR A 265 19.52 -21.07 -23.02
N GLU A 266 18.42 -20.52 -23.50
CA GLU A 266 18.31 -19.19 -24.09
C GLU A 266 17.95 -18.10 -23.07
N ILE A 267 17.56 -18.48 -21.86
CA ILE A 267 17.27 -17.54 -20.77
C ILE A 267 18.46 -17.47 -19.83
N LEU A 268 18.70 -16.30 -19.27
CA LEU A 268 19.77 -16.01 -18.32
C LEU A 268 21.16 -16.39 -18.87
N ASP A 269 22.16 -15.64 -18.52
CA ASP A 269 23.52 -15.97 -18.86
C ASP A 269 24.24 -16.78 -17.75
N ALA A 270 25.47 -17.14 -17.97
CA ALA A 270 26.25 -17.93 -17.02
C ALA A 270 26.49 -17.21 -15.68
N HIS A 271 26.47 -15.88 -15.67
CA HIS A 271 26.58 -15.09 -14.44
C HIS A 271 25.28 -15.21 -13.63
N CYS A 272 24.15 -14.92 -14.21
CA CYS A 272 22.84 -15.04 -13.60
C CYS A 272 22.52 -16.45 -13.09
N LEU A 273 22.86 -17.48 -13.88
CA LEU A 273 22.65 -18.87 -13.48
C LEU A 273 23.44 -19.29 -12.24
N LYS A 274 24.62 -18.69 -11.99
CA LYS A 274 25.37 -18.96 -10.74
C LYS A 274 24.68 -18.35 -9.51
N ILE A 275 23.89 -17.33 -9.69
CA ILE A 275 23.16 -16.65 -8.60
C ILE A 275 21.82 -17.32 -8.36
N TYR A 276 20.98 -17.42 -9.40
CA TYR A 276 19.59 -17.86 -9.29
C TYR A 276 19.39 -19.39 -9.33
N ASN A 277 20.39 -20.15 -9.76
CA ASN A 277 20.35 -21.60 -9.81
C ASN A 277 21.61 -22.23 -9.21
N ARG A 278 22.05 -21.69 -8.05
CA ARG A 278 23.27 -22.09 -7.37
C ARG A 278 23.33 -23.60 -7.11
N ASP A 279 22.25 -24.17 -6.61
CA ASP A 279 22.15 -25.56 -6.19
C ASP A 279 21.57 -26.47 -7.29
N GLY A 280 21.22 -25.92 -8.43
CA GLY A 280 20.65 -26.66 -9.56
C GLY A 280 19.21 -27.12 -9.32
N GLU A 281 18.49 -26.47 -8.41
CA GLU A 281 17.11 -26.83 -8.02
C GLU A 281 16.06 -26.03 -8.78
N LEU A 282 16.40 -24.86 -9.36
CA LEU A 282 15.48 -24.08 -10.16
C LEU A 282 15.06 -24.85 -11.42
N ARG A 283 13.75 -24.93 -11.65
CA ARG A 283 13.11 -25.64 -12.75
C ARG A 283 12.40 -24.66 -13.68
N GLY A 284 12.14 -25.10 -14.91
CA GLY A 284 11.40 -24.31 -15.88
C GLY A 284 9.99 -23.98 -15.41
N SER A 285 9.33 -24.91 -14.72
CA SER A 285 7.99 -24.69 -14.15
C SER A 285 7.92 -23.58 -13.11
N HIS A 286 9.01 -23.30 -12.39
CA HIS A 286 9.07 -22.20 -11.45
C HIS A 286 9.03 -20.82 -12.13
N LEU A 287 9.33 -20.74 -13.44
CA LEU A 287 9.45 -19.49 -14.20
C LEU A 287 8.33 -19.29 -15.23
N ILE A 288 7.30 -20.14 -15.21
CA ILE A 288 6.13 -19.99 -16.09
C ILE A 288 5.43 -18.67 -15.77
N ASP A 289 5.03 -17.95 -16.82
CA ASP A 289 4.25 -16.73 -16.69
C ASP A 289 2.84 -17.03 -16.19
N THR A 290 2.45 -16.42 -15.09
CA THR A 290 1.15 -16.62 -14.44
C THR A 290 0.13 -15.54 -14.74
N ASN A 291 0.59 -14.36 -15.13
CA ASN A 291 -0.25 -13.19 -15.37
C ASN A 291 -1.14 -13.36 -16.59
N SER A 292 -0.60 -13.96 -17.64
CA SER A 292 -1.35 -14.25 -18.86
C SER A 292 -2.40 -15.35 -18.66
N GLY A 293 -2.16 -16.29 -17.74
CA GLY A 293 -3.00 -17.47 -17.55
C GLY A 293 -2.94 -18.45 -18.71
N ASN A 294 -1.94 -18.38 -19.57
CA ASN A 294 -1.71 -19.33 -20.66
C ASN A 294 -0.38 -20.08 -20.43
N GLU A 295 -0.44 -21.11 -19.60
CA GLU A 295 0.69 -21.97 -19.24
C GLU A 295 1.33 -22.65 -20.47
N GLU A 296 0.54 -22.90 -21.53
CA GLU A 296 1.05 -23.52 -22.74
C GLU A 296 2.08 -22.65 -23.47
N ARG A 297 2.08 -21.34 -23.26
CA ARG A 297 3.14 -20.44 -23.78
C ARG A 297 4.47 -20.67 -23.05
N GLY A 298 4.43 -20.99 -21.76
CA GLY A 298 5.59 -21.27 -20.91
C GLY A 298 6.19 -20.04 -20.28
N ILE A 299 7.49 -19.86 -20.39
CA ILE A 299 8.28 -18.81 -19.74
C ILE A 299 8.33 -17.59 -20.63
N CYS A 300 7.68 -16.49 -20.21
CA CYS A 300 7.89 -15.19 -20.83
C CYS A 300 9.23 -14.61 -20.38
N SER A 301 10.05 -14.14 -21.29
CA SER A 301 11.34 -13.54 -20.96
C SER A 301 11.55 -12.24 -21.72
N LEU A 302 12.05 -11.23 -21.00
CA LEU A 302 12.22 -9.87 -21.46
C LEU A 302 13.71 -9.61 -21.79
N PRO A 303 14.01 -8.85 -22.87
CA PRO A 303 15.39 -8.57 -23.26
C PRO A 303 15.97 -7.46 -22.37
N TYR A 304 17.14 -7.73 -21.79
CA TYR A 304 17.96 -6.77 -21.06
C TYR A 304 19.35 -6.70 -21.70
N VAL A 305 19.88 -5.50 -21.84
CA VAL A 305 21.24 -5.28 -22.40
C VAL A 305 22.25 -5.30 -21.26
N ARG A 306 23.17 -6.26 -21.30
CA ARG A 306 24.31 -6.31 -20.36
C ARG A 306 25.26 -5.14 -20.64
N GLN A 307 25.54 -4.33 -19.64
CA GLN A 307 26.23 -3.05 -19.82
C GLN A 307 27.74 -3.22 -20.06
N SER A 308 28.34 -4.34 -19.70
CA SER A 308 29.77 -4.58 -19.90
C SER A 308 30.15 -4.81 -21.36
N ASP A 309 29.27 -5.41 -22.18
CA ASP A 309 29.59 -5.81 -23.57
C ASP A 309 28.46 -5.60 -24.58
N GLY A 310 27.27 -5.18 -24.12
CA GLY A 310 26.12 -4.92 -24.98
C GLY A 310 25.36 -6.19 -25.42
N GLU A 311 25.63 -7.36 -24.84
CA GLU A 311 24.89 -8.58 -25.15
C GLU A 311 23.47 -8.52 -24.60
N VAL A 312 22.49 -9.03 -25.38
CA VAL A 312 21.09 -9.13 -24.93
C VAL A 312 20.88 -10.44 -24.19
N VAL A 313 20.45 -10.35 -22.94
CA VAL A 313 20.13 -11.48 -22.06
C VAL A 313 18.64 -11.45 -21.78
N TYR A 314 17.97 -12.61 -21.92
CA TYR A 314 16.52 -12.73 -21.66
C TYR A 314 16.26 -13.12 -20.21
N PHE A 315 15.64 -12.24 -19.46
CA PHE A 315 15.23 -12.47 -18.08
C PHE A 315 13.76 -12.89 -18.02
N PRO A 316 13.42 -14.01 -17.35
CA PRO A 316 12.03 -14.39 -17.13
C PRO A 316 11.26 -13.29 -16.39
N SER A 317 10.05 -12.93 -16.86
CA SER A 317 9.20 -11.94 -16.19
C SER A 317 8.92 -12.35 -14.74
N ASN A 318 8.60 -13.62 -14.53
CA ASN A 318 8.38 -14.19 -13.21
C ASN A 318 9.57 -13.99 -12.25
N LEU A 319 10.82 -14.18 -12.69
CA LEU A 319 12.00 -13.92 -11.88
C LEU A 319 12.10 -12.43 -11.50
N ILE A 320 11.84 -11.53 -12.45
CA ILE A 320 11.90 -10.08 -12.21
C ILE A 320 10.84 -9.67 -11.18
N GLU A 321 9.64 -10.17 -11.33
CA GLU A 321 8.48 -9.87 -10.47
C GLU A 321 8.67 -10.42 -9.05
N ASN A 322 9.18 -11.65 -8.90
CA ASN A 322 9.38 -12.25 -7.60
C ASN A 322 10.56 -11.66 -6.80
N LEU A 323 11.68 -11.33 -7.46
CA LEU A 323 12.89 -10.96 -6.72
C LEU A 323 13.13 -9.46 -6.64
N PHE A 324 12.76 -8.70 -7.67
CA PHE A 324 13.12 -7.28 -7.75
C PHE A 324 11.96 -6.34 -7.41
N LEU A 325 10.73 -6.77 -7.54
CA LEU A 325 9.53 -5.95 -7.34
C LEU A 325 9.64 -4.60 -8.08
N SER A 326 9.55 -3.48 -7.34
CA SER A 326 9.71 -2.13 -7.87
C SER A 326 11.15 -1.62 -7.88
N ASN A 327 12.11 -2.34 -7.31
CA ASN A 327 13.49 -1.89 -7.27
C ASN A 327 14.10 -1.85 -8.68
N GLY A 328 14.87 -0.81 -8.94
CA GLY A 328 15.53 -0.62 -10.22
C GLY A 328 14.61 -0.19 -11.37
N MET A 329 13.46 0.42 -11.08
CA MET A 329 12.59 1.08 -12.07
C MET A 329 12.71 2.59 -11.96
N SER A 330 12.61 3.29 -13.07
CA SER A 330 12.46 4.75 -13.06
C SER A 330 11.94 5.31 -14.37
N ALA A 331 11.32 6.49 -14.29
CA ALA A 331 11.01 7.34 -15.45
C ALA A 331 11.56 8.75 -15.24
N GLY A 332 11.90 9.43 -16.33
CA GLY A 332 12.45 10.77 -16.31
C GLY A 332 12.12 11.56 -17.57
N ASN A 333 12.53 12.82 -17.60
CA ASN A 333 12.42 13.68 -18.78
C ASN A 333 13.40 13.20 -19.90
N THR A 334 14.53 12.65 -19.49
CA THR A 334 15.53 12.01 -20.37
C THR A 334 15.82 10.60 -19.85
N LEU A 335 16.49 9.79 -20.66
CA LEU A 335 16.91 8.46 -20.23
C LEU A 335 17.97 8.54 -19.13
N GLU A 336 18.89 9.48 -19.24
CA GLU A 336 19.94 9.72 -18.27
C GLU A 336 19.37 10.15 -16.91
N GLU A 337 18.37 11.03 -16.89
CA GLU A 337 17.64 11.38 -15.66
C GLU A 337 16.99 10.14 -15.03
N ALA A 338 16.34 9.28 -15.83
CA ALA A 338 15.77 8.03 -15.37
C ALA A 338 16.85 7.07 -14.82
N GLN A 339 18.00 6.97 -15.46
CA GLN A 339 19.12 6.14 -15.01
C GLN A 339 19.67 6.60 -13.65
N VAL A 340 19.88 7.92 -13.46
CA VAL A 340 20.34 8.47 -12.17
C VAL A 340 19.35 8.14 -11.06
N GLN A 341 18.05 8.32 -11.31
CA GLN A 341 17.01 8.00 -10.34
C GLN A 341 16.99 6.50 -10.00
N CYS A 342 17.03 5.64 -11.02
CA CYS A 342 17.03 4.19 -10.90
C CYS A 342 18.24 3.68 -10.09
N LEU A 343 19.45 4.10 -10.46
CA LEU A 343 20.68 3.72 -9.77
C LEU A 343 20.72 4.25 -8.33
N SER A 344 20.23 5.48 -8.11
CA SER A 344 20.13 6.04 -6.76
C SER A 344 19.26 5.16 -5.88
N GLU A 345 18.10 4.73 -6.35
CA GLU A 345 17.22 3.83 -5.59
C GLU A 345 17.87 2.47 -5.31
N ILE A 346 18.58 1.89 -6.29
CA ILE A 346 19.34 0.66 -6.09
C ILE A 346 20.40 0.83 -4.99
N PHE A 347 21.18 1.92 -5.01
CA PHE A 347 22.16 2.19 -3.94
C PHE A 347 21.49 2.44 -2.59
N GLU A 348 20.41 3.21 -2.55
CA GLU A 348 19.64 3.47 -1.32
C GLU A 348 19.26 2.17 -0.63
N ARG A 349 18.65 1.25 -1.35
CA ARG A 349 18.14 -0.01 -0.82
C ARG A 349 19.25 -0.98 -0.46
N ALA A 350 20.26 -1.14 -1.31
CA ALA A 350 21.36 -2.04 -1.06
C ALA A 350 22.22 -1.58 0.13
N VAL A 351 22.55 -0.29 0.21
CA VAL A 351 23.33 0.28 1.31
C VAL A 351 22.51 0.26 2.62
N LYS A 352 21.21 0.58 2.56
CA LYS A 352 20.32 0.44 3.70
C LYS A 352 20.33 -0.98 4.26
N ARG A 353 20.21 -1.99 3.37
CA ARG A 353 20.30 -3.40 3.75
C ARG A 353 21.64 -3.72 4.41
N GLU A 354 22.75 -3.32 3.82
CA GLU A 354 24.10 -3.56 4.37
C GLU A 354 24.26 -2.93 5.76
N ILE A 355 23.77 -1.70 5.95
CA ILE A 355 23.81 -1.00 7.24
C ILE A 355 23.00 -1.72 8.30
N ILE A 356 21.80 -2.19 7.95
CA ILE A 356 20.90 -2.87 8.89
C ILE A 356 21.44 -4.26 9.23
N GLU A 357 21.85 -5.07 8.25
CA GLU A 357 22.44 -6.40 8.45
C GLU A 357 23.73 -6.34 9.26
N GLY A 358 24.58 -5.35 8.97
CA GLY A 358 25.85 -5.14 9.67
C GLY A 358 25.69 -4.47 11.03
N GLU A 359 24.48 -4.04 11.40
CA GLU A 359 24.21 -3.26 12.61
C GLU A 359 25.16 -2.05 12.77
N PHE A 360 25.44 -1.31 11.68
CA PHE A 360 26.40 -0.20 11.70
C PHE A 360 25.89 0.96 12.57
N ALA A 361 26.83 1.55 13.30
CA ALA A 361 26.66 2.83 13.98
C ALA A 361 27.13 3.97 13.05
N LEU A 362 26.18 4.72 12.50
CA LEU A 362 26.44 5.77 11.53
C LEU A 362 26.94 7.06 12.19
N PRO A 363 27.89 7.81 11.58
CA PRO A 363 28.32 9.10 12.07
C PRO A 363 27.23 10.18 11.88
N ASP A 364 27.16 11.13 12.81
CA ASP A 364 26.29 12.29 12.69
C ASP A 364 26.81 13.25 11.62
N VAL A 365 25.90 13.85 10.86
CA VAL A 365 26.22 14.96 9.96
C VAL A 365 26.52 16.21 10.78
N PRO A 366 27.68 16.87 10.63
CA PRO A 366 28.02 18.08 11.37
C PRO A 366 27.01 19.22 11.14
N ALA A 367 26.70 19.98 12.21
CA ALA A 367 25.76 21.10 12.13
C ALA A 367 26.18 22.18 11.10
N GLU A 368 27.46 22.38 10.89
CA GLU A 368 27.99 23.30 9.88
C GLU A 368 27.72 22.83 8.44
N VAL A 369 27.58 21.53 8.23
CA VAL A 369 27.17 20.97 6.91
C VAL A 369 25.68 21.16 6.71
N LEU A 370 24.86 20.82 7.69
CA LEU A 370 23.40 21.03 7.62
C LEU A 370 23.01 22.51 7.46
N ALA A 371 23.79 23.43 8.04
CA ALA A 371 23.56 24.87 7.90
C ALA A 371 23.71 25.38 6.44
N LYS A 372 24.33 24.59 5.54
CA LYS A 372 24.40 24.91 4.10
C LYS A 372 23.04 24.72 3.41
N TYR A 373 22.13 23.96 4.00
CA TYR A 373 20.84 23.54 3.42
C TYR A 373 19.65 24.03 4.26
N PRO A 374 19.31 25.35 4.22
CA PRO A 374 18.34 25.95 5.12
C PRO A 374 16.93 25.39 4.97
N GLY A 375 16.54 24.90 3.77
CA GLY A 375 15.24 24.26 3.53
C GLY A 375 15.10 22.93 4.28
N ILE A 376 16.15 22.13 4.29
CA ILE A 376 16.21 20.84 5.00
C ILE A 376 16.21 21.10 6.52
N LEU A 377 17.03 22.05 6.98
CA LEU A 377 17.12 22.41 8.40
C LEU A 377 15.76 22.89 8.94
N ALA A 378 15.03 23.70 8.19
CA ALA A 378 13.70 24.17 8.58
C ALA A 378 12.67 23.01 8.73
N GLY A 379 12.75 21.98 7.87
CA GLY A 379 11.93 20.77 7.99
C GLY A 379 12.26 19.97 9.24
N ILE A 380 13.55 19.80 9.55
CA ILE A 380 14.03 19.12 10.76
C ILE A 380 13.56 19.86 12.02
N GLU A 381 13.81 21.18 12.11
CA GLU A 381 13.39 22.02 13.23
C GLU A 381 11.87 21.98 13.47
N ALA A 382 11.08 21.90 12.37
CA ALA A 382 9.63 21.78 12.46
C ALA A 382 9.18 20.42 13.04
N LEU A 383 9.84 19.31 12.70
CA LEU A 383 9.61 17.99 13.30
C LEU A 383 9.97 17.98 14.80
N GLU A 384 11.11 18.54 15.15
CA GLU A 384 11.55 18.66 16.54
C GLU A 384 10.61 19.53 17.38
N ALA A 385 10.08 20.61 16.82
CA ALA A 385 9.08 21.46 17.47
C ALA A 385 7.75 20.70 17.74
N GLN A 386 7.44 19.66 16.99
CA GLN A 386 6.30 18.75 17.25
C GLN A 386 6.62 17.67 18.30
N GLY A 387 7.86 17.63 18.77
CA GLY A 387 8.31 16.68 19.79
C GLY A 387 8.87 15.37 19.24
N PHE A 388 9.28 15.36 17.99
CA PHE A 388 9.96 14.22 17.34
C PHE A 388 11.44 14.57 17.13
N PRO A 389 12.37 14.09 17.98
CA PRO A 389 13.81 14.24 17.72
C PRO A 389 14.19 13.64 16.38
N VAL A 390 15.06 14.33 15.65
CA VAL A 390 15.56 13.93 14.34
C VAL A 390 17.07 13.79 14.38
N LEU A 391 17.58 12.67 13.88
CA LEU A 391 19.02 12.46 13.66
C LEU A 391 19.30 12.46 12.17
N VAL A 392 20.34 13.18 11.76
CA VAL A 392 20.83 13.16 10.39
C VAL A 392 22.17 12.44 10.38
N LYS A 393 22.23 11.32 9.65
CA LYS A 393 23.36 10.41 9.66
C LYS A 393 23.95 10.28 8.27
N ASP A 394 25.27 10.14 8.19
CA ASP A 394 25.96 9.77 6.97
C ASP A 394 25.87 8.26 6.75
N ALA A 395 25.17 7.85 5.70
CA ALA A 395 25.00 6.45 5.31
C ALA A 395 25.91 6.07 4.13
N SER A 396 26.91 6.87 3.83
CA SER A 396 27.77 6.67 2.66
C SER A 396 28.82 5.57 2.82
N LEU A 397 28.88 4.91 3.98
CA LEU A 397 29.93 3.94 4.34
C LEU A 397 31.34 4.48 4.15
N GLY A 398 31.58 5.73 4.63
CA GLY A 398 32.88 6.40 4.52
C GLY A 398 33.12 7.10 3.18
N GLY A 399 32.06 7.49 2.49
CA GLY A 399 32.11 8.21 1.20
C GLY A 399 32.17 7.29 -0.02
N GLU A 400 31.89 6.01 0.13
CA GLU A 400 31.87 5.04 -0.97
C GLU A 400 30.57 5.12 -1.78
N PHE A 401 29.44 5.47 -1.12
CA PHE A 401 28.10 5.50 -1.73
C PHE A 401 27.40 6.83 -1.54
N PRO A 402 26.55 7.26 -2.50
CA PRO A 402 25.84 8.54 -2.45
C PRO A 402 24.57 8.44 -1.61
N VAL A 403 24.64 8.00 -0.35
CA VAL A 403 23.48 7.68 0.50
C VAL A 403 23.55 8.46 1.81
N MET A 404 22.38 9.00 2.21
CA MET A 404 22.15 9.67 3.49
C MET A 404 21.03 8.99 4.26
N CYS A 405 20.98 9.24 5.57
CA CYS A 405 19.90 8.75 6.42
C CYS A 405 19.38 9.86 7.33
N VAL A 406 18.05 10.01 7.39
CA VAL A 406 17.36 10.85 8.36
C VAL A 406 16.47 9.96 9.21
N THR A 407 16.69 9.98 10.53
CA THR A 407 15.99 9.13 11.47
C THR A 407 15.11 9.96 12.38
N LEU A 408 13.82 9.62 12.42
CA LEU A 408 12.85 10.22 13.33
C LEU A 408 12.63 9.29 14.53
N MET A 409 12.59 9.88 15.72
CA MET A 409 12.29 9.17 16.96
C MET A 409 10.95 9.62 17.53
N ASN A 410 10.16 8.69 18.04
CA ASN A 410 8.93 8.99 18.75
C ASN A 410 9.09 8.75 20.26
N PRO A 411 9.34 9.78 21.09
CA PRO A 411 9.55 9.62 22.53
C PRO A 411 8.32 9.10 23.28
N ARG A 412 7.13 9.14 22.67
CA ARG A 412 5.88 8.70 23.30
C ARG A 412 5.75 7.18 23.28
N THR A 413 6.25 6.55 22.23
CA THR A 413 6.15 5.09 22.01
C THR A 413 7.50 4.38 22.08
N GLY A 414 8.61 5.14 21.93
CA GLY A 414 9.96 4.58 21.74
C GLY A 414 10.23 4.10 20.32
N GLY A 415 9.26 4.27 19.42
CA GLY A 415 9.40 3.86 18.03
C GLY A 415 10.35 4.75 17.23
N VAL A 416 10.93 4.18 16.17
CA VAL A 416 11.93 4.84 15.34
C VAL A 416 11.63 4.59 13.86
N PHE A 417 11.90 5.58 13.04
CA PHE A 417 11.80 5.51 11.58
C PHE A 417 13.11 5.96 10.96
N ALA A 418 13.85 5.06 10.34
CA ALA A 418 15.10 5.35 9.64
C ALA A 418 14.84 5.43 8.12
N SER A 419 14.76 6.64 7.61
CA SER A 419 14.60 6.92 6.18
C SER A 419 15.97 7.11 5.53
N PHE A 420 16.17 6.44 4.42
CA PHE A 420 17.36 6.58 3.58
C PHE A 420 17.00 7.34 2.31
N GLY A 421 17.99 7.97 1.70
CA GLY A 421 17.82 8.66 0.43
C GLY A 421 19.17 8.73 -0.28
N ALA A 422 19.18 8.45 -1.56
CA ALA A 422 20.37 8.46 -2.38
C ALA A 422 20.25 9.41 -3.58
N HIS A 423 21.33 10.09 -3.89
CA HIS A 423 21.50 10.91 -5.10
C HIS A 423 22.97 11.32 -5.19
N PRO A 424 23.58 11.53 -6.40
CA PRO A 424 24.93 12.07 -6.55
C PRO A 424 25.18 13.38 -5.80
N SER A 425 24.15 14.25 -5.65
CA SER A 425 24.20 15.45 -4.81
C SER A 425 23.77 15.14 -3.37
N LEU A 426 24.63 15.49 -2.40
CA LEU A 426 24.35 15.32 -0.97
C LEU A 426 23.09 16.08 -0.54
N GLU A 427 22.86 17.29 -1.06
CA GLU A 427 21.65 18.07 -0.78
C GLU A 427 20.39 17.32 -1.18
N VAL A 428 20.35 16.78 -2.41
CA VAL A 428 19.20 16.03 -2.92
C VAL A 428 19.00 14.72 -2.15
N ALA A 429 20.09 14.02 -1.79
CA ALA A 429 20.01 12.82 -0.96
C ALA A 429 19.39 13.10 0.41
N LEU A 430 19.78 14.21 1.07
CA LEU A 430 19.20 14.66 2.32
C LEU A 430 17.73 15.05 2.18
N GLU A 431 17.37 15.81 1.13
CA GLU A 431 15.97 16.20 0.86
C GLU A 431 15.09 14.96 0.68
N ARG A 432 15.56 13.97 -0.06
CA ARG A 432 14.85 12.69 -0.27
C ARG A 432 14.63 11.97 1.05
N SER A 433 15.69 11.82 1.86
CA SER A 433 15.59 11.18 3.18
C SER A 433 14.58 11.88 4.09
N LEU A 434 14.55 13.22 4.09
CA LEU A 434 13.63 14.00 4.91
C LEU A 434 12.18 13.89 4.43
N THR A 435 11.94 14.01 3.10
CA THR A 435 10.59 13.98 2.55
C THR A 435 9.96 12.60 2.63
N GLU A 436 10.75 11.53 2.62
CA GLU A 436 10.31 10.14 2.81
C GLU A 436 9.68 9.91 4.19
N LEU A 437 10.19 10.56 5.25
CA LEU A 437 9.69 10.36 6.62
C LEU A 437 8.18 10.53 6.77
N LEU A 438 7.58 11.41 5.95
CA LEU A 438 6.16 11.78 6.04
C LEU A 438 5.37 11.45 4.76
N GLN A 439 5.95 10.71 3.83
CA GLN A 439 5.25 10.29 2.62
C GLN A 439 4.05 9.41 2.99
N GLY A 440 2.83 9.87 2.66
CA GLY A 440 1.61 9.14 2.97
C GLY A 440 1.23 9.06 4.46
N ARG A 441 2.05 9.59 5.38
CA ARG A 441 1.87 9.46 6.83
C ARG A 441 1.35 10.74 7.47
N SER A 442 0.64 10.58 8.59
CA SER A 442 0.30 11.63 9.54
C SER A 442 1.12 11.45 10.83
N PHE A 443 1.12 12.45 11.71
CA PHE A 443 1.75 12.29 13.03
C PHE A 443 1.12 11.16 13.87
N GLU A 444 -0.13 10.79 13.62
CA GLU A 444 -0.77 9.65 14.30
C GLU A 444 -0.16 8.32 13.82
N GLY A 445 0.11 8.17 12.53
CA GLY A 445 0.76 6.97 11.96
C GLY A 445 2.22 6.77 12.43
N LEU A 446 2.83 7.77 13.09
CA LEU A 446 4.14 7.60 13.72
C LEU A 446 4.07 6.91 15.11
N ASN A 447 2.88 6.60 15.61
CA ASN A 447 2.74 5.90 16.89
C ASN A 447 2.93 4.39 16.78
N ASP A 448 2.79 3.84 15.58
CA ASP A 448 2.87 2.40 15.30
C ASP A 448 4.29 1.96 14.88
N LEU A 449 5.27 2.88 14.91
CA LEU A 449 6.65 2.58 14.57
C LEU A 449 7.29 1.58 15.56
N PRO A 450 8.10 0.63 15.08
CA PRO A 450 8.77 -0.35 15.91
C PRO A 450 9.83 0.29 16.80
N GLN A 451 10.05 -0.30 17.98
CA GLN A 451 11.14 0.08 18.85
C GLN A 451 12.44 -0.61 18.40
N PRO A 452 13.59 0.08 18.51
CA PRO A 452 14.88 -0.56 18.26
C PRO A 452 15.14 -1.73 19.22
N THR A 453 15.92 -2.72 18.77
CA THR A 453 16.26 -3.89 19.57
C THR A 453 17.76 -4.15 19.65
N PHE A 454 18.22 -4.87 20.67
CA PHE A 454 19.56 -5.47 20.72
C PHE A 454 19.56 -6.93 20.23
N GLU A 455 18.39 -7.45 19.84
CA GLU A 455 18.27 -8.82 19.33
C GLU A 455 18.65 -8.83 17.84
N GLY A 456 19.90 -9.11 17.53
CA GLY A 456 20.43 -9.12 16.17
C GLY A 456 19.64 -10.03 15.23
N HIS A 457 19.10 -11.15 15.73
CA HIS A 457 18.26 -12.06 14.93
C HIS A 457 17.01 -11.34 14.38
N ALA A 458 16.32 -10.56 15.19
CA ALA A 458 15.14 -9.82 14.75
C ALA A 458 15.45 -8.76 13.68
N VAL A 459 16.68 -8.19 13.73
CA VAL A 459 17.13 -7.20 12.77
C VAL A 459 17.49 -7.83 11.42
N THR A 460 18.05 -9.04 11.44
CA THR A 460 18.56 -9.76 10.23
C THR A 460 17.55 -10.73 9.62
N GLU A 461 16.34 -10.81 10.14
CA GLU A 461 15.28 -11.63 9.53
C GLU A 461 14.90 -11.11 8.12
N PRO A 462 14.70 -11.99 7.15
CA PRO A 462 14.32 -11.59 5.78
C PRO A 462 13.08 -10.68 5.75
N ASN A 463 12.05 -10.98 6.54
CA ASN A 463 10.83 -10.17 6.61
C ASN A 463 11.11 -8.73 7.09
N ASN A 464 12.08 -8.52 7.97
CA ASN A 464 12.46 -7.18 8.39
C ASN A 464 12.99 -6.32 7.23
N PHE A 465 13.71 -6.93 6.29
CA PHE A 465 14.16 -6.21 5.08
C PHE A 465 13.00 -5.88 4.15
N VAL A 466 12.03 -6.77 4.04
CA VAL A 466 10.80 -6.52 3.28
C VAL A 466 10.03 -5.33 3.86
N GLU A 467 9.86 -5.25 5.19
CA GLU A 467 9.23 -4.11 5.87
C GLU A 467 10.03 -2.82 5.64
N HIS A 468 11.36 -2.88 5.70
CA HIS A 468 12.21 -1.76 5.36
C HIS A 468 12.09 -1.34 3.89
N PHE A 469 11.79 -2.26 2.99
CA PHE A 469 11.57 -1.98 1.57
C PHE A 469 10.21 -1.36 1.33
N ILE A 470 9.13 -1.93 1.89
CA ILE A 470 7.75 -1.51 1.62
C ILE A 470 7.52 -0.06 2.08
N ASP A 471 7.84 0.25 3.35
CA ASP A 471 7.50 1.53 3.94
C ASP A 471 8.51 2.06 4.96
N SER A 472 9.70 1.48 5.02
CA SER A 472 10.77 1.79 5.99
C SER A 472 10.38 1.59 7.46
N SER A 473 9.36 0.77 7.76
CA SER A 473 8.90 0.48 9.12
C SER A 473 9.64 -0.68 9.82
N GLY A 474 10.64 -1.25 9.18
CA GLY A 474 11.42 -2.34 9.76
C GLY A 474 12.17 -1.94 11.04
N VAL A 475 12.51 -2.94 11.84
CA VAL A 475 13.22 -2.79 13.12
C VAL A 475 14.72 -2.52 12.86
N VAL A 476 15.29 -1.57 13.59
CA VAL A 476 16.73 -1.26 13.59
C VAL A 476 17.39 -1.68 14.90
N SER A 477 18.70 -1.96 14.86
CA SER A 477 19.47 -2.25 16.05
C SER A 477 19.70 -0.99 16.90
N TRP A 478 19.71 -1.13 18.24
CA TRP A 478 20.18 -0.06 19.12
C TRP A 478 21.61 0.39 18.83
N ARG A 479 22.43 -0.46 18.22
CA ARG A 479 23.80 -0.07 17.79
C ARG A 479 23.78 1.09 16.81
N PHE A 480 22.78 1.20 15.97
CA PHE A 480 22.57 2.31 15.05
C PHE A 480 22.61 3.69 15.74
N PHE A 481 22.20 3.75 17.02
CA PHE A 481 22.19 4.97 17.84
C PHE A 481 23.40 5.12 18.73
N SER A 482 24.45 4.34 18.55
CA SER A 482 25.70 4.47 19.31
C SER A 482 26.33 5.86 19.05
N SER A 483 26.82 6.48 20.12
CA SER A 483 27.61 7.72 20.00
C SER A 483 29.01 7.49 19.42
N LYS A 484 29.42 6.22 19.29
CA LYS A 484 30.67 5.84 18.66
C LYS A 484 30.34 5.21 17.32
N SER A 485 30.55 5.96 16.26
CA SER A 485 30.36 5.50 14.88
C SER A 485 31.43 4.48 14.45
N ASP A 486 31.10 3.64 13.49
CA ASP A 486 32.02 2.65 12.93
C ASP A 486 32.98 3.26 11.89
N TYR A 487 32.66 4.44 11.38
CA TYR A 487 33.51 5.23 10.48
C TYR A 487 33.31 6.74 10.73
N ASP A 488 34.21 7.55 10.16
CA ASP A 488 34.15 9.01 10.28
C ASP A 488 33.23 9.62 9.20
N PHE A 489 32.56 10.72 9.50
CA PHE A 489 31.78 11.48 8.53
C PHE A 489 32.64 11.96 7.35
N VAL A 490 32.13 11.80 6.15
CA VAL A 490 32.75 12.33 4.92
C VAL A 490 31.73 13.21 4.19
N GLU A 491 32.07 14.46 3.94
CA GLU A 491 31.27 15.31 3.05
C GLU A 491 31.61 14.92 1.60
N TRP A 492 30.84 13.99 1.08
CA TRP A 492 31.02 13.46 -0.27
C TRP A 492 30.28 14.32 -1.31
N ASP A 493 30.71 14.23 -2.55
CA ASP A 493 30.07 14.86 -3.71
C ASP A 493 30.37 14.03 -4.97
N PHE A 494 29.31 13.39 -5.49
CA PHE A 494 29.34 12.63 -6.73
C PHE A 494 28.74 13.43 -7.91
N SER A 495 28.25 14.65 -7.65
CA SER A 495 27.59 15.52 -8.63
C SER A 495 28.52 16.58 -9.24
N GLY A 496 29.82 16.58 -8.86
CA GLY A 496 30.77 17.62 -9.30
C GLY A 496 30.33 19.01 -8.85
N GLN A 497 29.83 19.16 -7.62
CA GLN A 497 29.28 20.40 -7.06
C GLN A 497 28.02 20.91 -7.81
N GLY A 498 27.26 19.96 -8.40
CA GLY A 498 26.07 20.27 -9.19
C GLY A 498 26.35 20.77 -10.62
N GLU A 499 27.60 20.66 -11.07
CA GLU A 499 27.99 21.03 -12.44
C GLU A 499 27.84 19.86 -13.43
N ASN A 500 27.77 18.61 -12.95
CA ASN A 500 27.63 17.44 -13.80
C ASN A 500 26.20 17.40 -14.41
N SER A 501 26.14 16.95 -15.66
CA SER A 501 24.88 16.55 -16.31
C SER A 501 24.41 15.19 -15.78
N ASN A 502 23.11 14.87 -15.96
CA ASN A 502 22.58 13.55 -15.64
C ASN A 502 23.35 12.41 -16.33
N ALA A 503 23.89 12.63 -17.53
CA ALA A 503 24.73 11.65 -18.22
C ALA A 503 26.06 11.37 -17.48
N GLU A 504 26.70 12.41 -16.94
CA GLU A 504 27.94 12.27 -16.16
C GLU A 504 27.65 11.65 -14.78
N GLU A 505 26.54 12.03 -14.15
CA GLU A 505 26.10 11.42 -12.89
C GLU A 505 25.77 9.93 -13.05
N ALA A 506 25.01 9.58 -14.11
CA ALA A 506 24.74 8.17 -14.44
C ALA A 506 26.02 7.38 -14.67
N ALA A 507 26.97 7.95 -15.45
CA ALA A 507 28.26 7.32 -15.69
C ALA A 507 29.05 7.09 -14.38
N THR A 508 28.98 8.03 -13.44
CA THR A 508 29.61 7.91 -12.12
C THR A 508 29.00 6.75 -11.33
N LEU A 509 27.67 6.67 -11.27
CA LEU A 509 26.95 5.61 -10.56
C LEU A 509 27.19 4.22 -11.18
N PHE A 510 27.17 4.09 -12.51
CA PHE A 510 27.59 2.86 -13.20
C PHE A 510 29.04 2.50 -12.90
N GLY A 511 29.94 3.53 -12.78
CA GLY A 511 31.32 3.37 -12.40
C GLY A 511 31.50 2.70 -11.04
N ILE A 512 30.72 3.11 -10.03
CA ILE A 512 30.74 2.51 -8.70
C ILE A 512 30.38 1.01 -8.78
N LEU A 513 29.30 0.64 -9.46
CA LEU A 513 28.91 -0.77 -9.63
C LEU A 513 29.99 -1.60 -10.35
N LYS A 514 30.60 -1.01 -11.36
CA LYS A 514 31.74 -1.63 -12.10
C LYS A 514 32.95 -1.85 -11.20
N ASP A 515 33.29 -0.87 -10.37
CA ASP A 515 34.43 -0.97 -9.44
C ASP A 515 34.18 -2.01 -8.34
N MET A 516 32.90 -2.20 -7.96
CA MET A 516 32.46 -3.30 -7.11
C MET A 516 32.47 -4.66 -7.81
N GLY A 517 32.71 -4.70 -9.12
CA GLY A 517 32.66 -5.94 -9.92
C GLY A 517 31.24 -6.47 -10.16
N LYS A 518 30.21 -5.63 -10.05
CA LYS A 518 28.83 -6.01 -10.31
C LYS A 518 28.52 -5.93 -11.81
N GLU A 519 27.79 -6.92 -12.31
CA GLU A 519 27.28 -6.92 -13.67
C GLU A 519 25.90 -6.24 -13.71
N VAL A 520 25.66 -5.42 -14.72
CA VAL A 520 24.45 -4.60 -14.82
C VAL A 520 23.69 -4.93 -16.09
N TYR A 521 22.38 -5.12 -15.98
CA TYR A 521 21.47 -5.40 -17.09
C TYR A 521 20.38 -4.34 -17.13
N MET A 522 20.14 -3.74 -18.30
CA MET A 522 19.19 -2.64 -18.45
C MET A 522 18.23 -2.87 -19.61
N ALA A 523 16.94 -2.64 -19.33
CA ALA A 523 15.89 -2.48 -20.32
C ALA A 523 15.47 -1.00 -20.39
N VAL A 524 15.13 -0.52 -21.59
CA VAL A 524 14.67 0.84 -21.84
C VAL A 524 13.27 0.78 -22.43
N TYR A 525 12.35 1.60 -21.88
CA TYR A 525 10.96 1.65 -22.29
C TYR A 525 10.59 3.06 -22.77
N GLU A 526 10.20 3.16 -24.04
CA GLU A 526 9.82 4.43 -24.68
C GLU A 526 8.43 4.34 -25.36
N HIS A 527 7.74 3.22 -25.19
CA HIS A 527 6.55 2.87 -25.95
C HIS A 527 5.35 3.81 -25.75
N ILE A 528 5.29 4.51 -24.62
CA ILE A 528 4.19 5.45 -24.31
C ILE A 528 4.60 6.92 -24.43
N GLY A 529 5.75 7.19 -25.02
CA GLY A 529 6.26 8.57 -25.21
C GLY A 529 7.01 9.15 -24.00
N ALA A 530 7.15 8.40 -22.92
CA ALA A 530 8.01 8.73 -21.79
C ALA A 530 9.34 7.97 -21.86
N LYS A 531 10.38 8.48 -21.20
CA LYS A 531 11.64 7.80 -21.04
C LYS A 531 11.62 7.05 -19.70
N ALA A 532 11.72 5.74 -19.76
CA ALA A 532 11.82 4.90 -18.59
C ALA A 532 12.85 3.79 -18.78
N CYS A 533 13.42 3.30 -17.69
CA CYS A 533 14.31 2.16 -17.68
C CYS A 533 14.03 1.24 -16.50
N ARG A 534 14.47 0.00 -16.63
CA ARG A 534 14.62 -0.93 -15.53
C ARG A 534 16.04 -1.47 -15.53
N ILE A 535 16.71 -1.39 -14.39
CA ILE A 535 18.08 -1.84 -14.18
C ILE A 535 18.06 -3.00 -13.17
N LEU A 536 18.65 -4.12 -13.55
CA LEU A 536 18.85 -5.28 -12.70
C LEU A 536 20.34 -5.43 -12.41
N VAL A 537 20.69 -5.57 -11.14
CA VAL A 537 22.07 -5.83 -10.68
C VAL A 537 22.05 -7.12 -9.86
N PRO A 538 22.20 -8.29 -10.49
CA PRO A 538 22.13 -9.59 -9.83
C PRO A 538 23.08 -9.70 -8.62
N ASP A 539 22.61 -10.26 -7.52
CA ASP A 539 23.29 -10.34 -6.22
C ASP A 539 23.56 -8.96 -5.58
N TYR A 540 22.71 -7.97 -5.89
CA TYR A 540 22.82 -6.63 -5.29
C TYR A 540 21.48 -5.89 -5.20
N SER A 541 20.62 -5.97 -6.19
CA SER A 541 19.38 -5.17 -6.26
C SER A 541 18.11 -6.00 -6.06
N GLU A 542 18.21 -7.28 -5.73
CA GLU A 542 17.06 -8.08 -5.33
C GLU A 542 16.52 -7.63 -3.97
N ILE A 543 15.21 -7.65 -3.83
CA ILE A 543 14.51 -7.42 -2.56
C ILE A 543 14.33 -8.73 -1.80
N TYR A 544 13.93 -9.78 -2.52
CA TYR A 544 13.75 -11.11 -1.98
C TYR A 544 14.94 -12.04 -2.30
N PRO A 545 15.23 -13.01 -1.46
CA PRO A 545 16.30 -13.98 -1.72
C PRO A 545 15.98 -14.83 -2.96
N ALA A 546 17.04 -15.27 -3.67
CA ALA A 546 16.89 -16.09 -4.87
C ALA A 546 16.12 -17.41 -4.63
N ASP A 547 16.17 -17.93 -3.40
CA ASP A 547 15.48 -19.17 -3.01
C ASP A 547 13.95 -19.03 -3.07
N ASP A 548 13.40 -17.80 -2.99
CA ASP A 548 11.96 -17.54 -3.12
C ASP A 548 11.42 -17.87 -4.50
N LEU A 549 12.28 -17.93 -5.54
CA LEU A 549 11.87 -18.48 -6.84
C LEU A 549 11.35 -19.94 -6.75
N ILE A 550 11.73 -20.66 -5.72
CA ILE A 550 11.32 -22.05 -5.50
C ILE A 550 10.29 -22.15 -4.38
N TRP A 551 10.53 -21.46 -3.26
CA TRP A 551 9.77 -21.65 -2.02
C TRP A 551 8.59 -20.69 -1.87
N ASP A 552 8.70 -19.47 -2.38
CA ASP A 552 7.66 -18.43 -2.25
C ASP A 552 7.32 -17.73 -3.58
N ASN A 553 7.20 -18.49 -4.64
CA ASN A 553 6.96 -18.01 -5.97
C ASN A 553 5.47 -17.66 -6.20
N THR A 554 5.20 -16.50 -6.81
CA THR A 554 3.83 -16.04 -7.15
C THR A 554 3.11 -16.93 -8.18
N ASN A 555 3.82 -17.82 -8.91
CA ASN A 555 3.19 -18.73 -9.87
C ASN A 555 2.32 -19.83 -9.21
N LYS A 556 2.21 -19.87 -7.89
CA LYS A 556 1.24 -20.70 -7.15
C LYS A 556 -0.20 -20.53 -7.66
N ALA A 557 -0.54 -19.35 -8.17
CA ALA A 557 -1.84 -19.06 -8.77
C ALA A 557 -2.24 -20.03 -9.90
N LEU A 558 -1.30 -20.57 -10.66
CA LEU A 558 -1.54 -21.56 -11.71
C LEU A 558 -2.30 -22.78 -11.22
N PHE A 559 -2.06 -23.19 -9.98
CA PHE A 559 -2.64 -24.41 -9.41
C PHE A 559 -4.04 -24.22 -8.84
N PHE A 560 -4.48 -22.97 -8.60
CA PHE A 560 -5.69 -22.66 -7.84
C PHE A 560 -6.70 -21.78 -8.58
N ARG A 561 -6.25 -20.85 -9.43
CA ARG A 561 -7.09 -19.81 -10.04
C ARG A 561 -8.31 -20.36 -10.77
N ALA A 562 -8.12 -21.36 -11.64
CA ALA A 562 -9.20 -21.89 -12.44
C ALA A 562 -10.28 -22.55 -11.58
N ASP A 563 -9.89 -23.33 -10.57
CA ASP A 563 -10.82 -24.03 -9.69
C ASP A 563 -11.55 -23.06 -8.76
N ILE A 564 -10.82 -22.09 -8.18
CA ILE A 564 -11.42 -21.08 -7.30
C ILE A 564 -12.44 -20.22 -8.06
N LEU A 565 -12.13 -19.77 -9.28
CA LEU A 565 -13.07 -18.99 -10.09
C LEU A 565 -14.26 -19.81 -10.58
N ASN A 566 -14.14 -21.13 -10.69
CA ASN A 566 -15.24 -22.03 -11.04
C ASN A 566 -15.85 -22.77 -9.83
N LEU A 567 -15.57 -22.35 -8.61
CA LEU A 567 -15.92 -23.02 -7.34
C LEU A 567 -17.36 -23.57 -7.31
N HIS A 568 -18.34 -22.78 -7.77
CA HIS A 568 -19.75 -23.18 -7.79
C HIS A 568 -20.10 -24.30 -8.80
N ARG A 569 -19.19 -24.62 -9.71
CA ARG A 569 -19.37 -25.62 -10.76
C ARG A 569 -18.64 -26.93 -10.48
N LEU A 570 -17.72 -26.90 -9.51
CA LEU A 570 -16.94 -28.07 -9.15
C LEU A 570 -17.83 -29.14 -8.52
N ASP A 571 -17.58 -30.39 -8.88
CA ASP A 571 -18.18 -31.54 -8.22
C ASP A 571 -17.45 -31.89 -6.91
N GLU A 572 -17.91 -32.92 -6.22
CA GLU A 572 -17.34 -33.31 -4.90
C GLU A 572 -15.87 -33.81 -5.03
N GLU A 573 -15.53 -34.52 -6.12
CA GLU A 573 -14.17 -35.02 -6.35
C GLU A 573 -13.21 -33.86 -6.65
N GLU A 574 -13.64 -32.89 -7.46
CA GLU A 574 -12.88 -31.67 -7.78
C GLU A 574 -12.69 -30.78 -6.56
N LEU A 575 -13.72 -30.61 -5.71
CA LEU A 575 -13.61 -29.88 -4.45
C LEU A 575 -12.67 -30.54 -3.45
N GLN A 576 -12.75 -31.88 -3.36
CA GLN A 576 -11.83 -32.65 -2.51
C GLN A 576 -10.37 -32.45 -2.98
N SER A 577 -10.13 -32.54 -4.29
CA SER A 577 -8.82 -32.28 -4.86
C SER A 577 -8.32 -30.86 -4.59
N LEU A 578 -9.20 -29.85 -4.68
CA LEU A 578 -8.85 -28.46 -4.42
C LEU A 578 -8.41 -28.26 -2.96
N VAL A 579 -9.21 -28.75 -1.99
CA VAL A 579 -8.88 -28.56 -0.57
C VAL A 579 -7.62 -29.33 -0.18
N GLU A 580 -7.40 -30.54 -0.70
CA GLU A 580 -6.16 -31.31 -0.48
C GLU A 580 -4.94 -30.54 -0.97
N ARG A 581 -4.98 -29.97 -2.19
CA ARG A 581 -3.88 -29.15 -2.73
C ARG A 581 -3.64 -27.87 -1.91
N LEU A 582 -4.72 -27.21 -1.40
CA LEU A 582 -4.58 -26.06 -0.50
C LEU A 582 -3.91 -26.44 0.83
N VAL A 583 -4.18 -27.62 1.35
CA VAL A 583 -3.53 -28.13 2.57
C VAL A 583 -2.06 -28.51 2.29
N GLU A 584 -1.80 -29.23 1.18
CA GLU A 584 -0.45 -29.69 0.82
C GLU A 584 0.48 -28.53 0.43
N SER A 585 -0.07 -27.39 0.00
CA SER A 585 0.71 -26.21 -0.41
C SER A 585 1.40 -25.48 0.75
N GLU A 586 1.00 -25.77 1.99
CA GLU A 586 1.50 -25.09 3.21
C GLU A 586 1.43 -23.56 3.14
N LEU A 587 0.52 -23.00 2.31
CA LEU A 587 0.27 -21.56 2.24
C LEU A 587 -0.31 -21.05 3.55
N ASP A 588 0.04 -19.81 3.92
CA ASP A 588 -0.53 -19.15 5.08
C ASP A 588 -2.06 -19.07 4.97
N ASP A 589 -2.76 -19.60 5.94
CA ASP A 589 -4.22 -19.63 6.03
C ASP A 589 -4.87 -18.24 6.02
N TYR A 590 -4.13 -17.20 6.36
CA TYR A 590 -4.59 -15.80 6.35
C TYR A 590 -4.31 -15.07 5.05
N THR A 591 -3.67 -15.72 4.08
CA THR A 591 -3.48 -15.14 2.74
C THR A 591 -4.84 -14.89 2.07
N ASP A 592 -5.03 -13.68 1.55
CA ASP A 592 -6.22 -13.32 0.80
C ASP A 592 -6.30 -14.07 -0.53
N ILE A 593 -7.46 -14.60 -0.85
CA ILE A 593 -7.70 -15.28 -2.13
C ILE A 593 -7.50 -14.32 -3.31
N THR A 594 -7.81 -13.04 -3.15
CA THR A 594 -7.56 -12.00 -4.15
C THR A 594 -6.09 -11.98 -4.58
N SER A 595 -5.18 -11.94 -3.60
CA SER A 595 -3.73 -11.98 -3.85
C SER A 595 -3.28 -13.31 -4.43
N LEU A 596 -3.79 -14.43 -3.90
CA LEU A 596 -3.40 -15.76 -4.37
C LEU A 596 -3.70 -15.98 -5.85
N ILE A 597 -4.85 -15.52 -6.33
CA ILE A 597 -5.30 -15.79 -7.71
C ILE A 597 -5.16 -14.59 -8.66
N GLY A 598 -4.69 -13.44 -8.17
CA GLY A 598 -4.48 -12.23 -8.97
C GLY A 598 -5.78 -11.62 -9.51
N ILE A 599 -6.83 -11.58 -8.69
CA ILE A 599 -8.14 -11.02 -9.06
C ILE A 599 -8.53 -9.90 -8.10
N GLU A 600 -8.79 -8.72 -8.64
CA GLU A 600 -9.32 -7.59 -7.88
C GLU A 600 -10.85 -7.74 -7.69
N PHE A 601 -11.26 -8.12 -6.50
CA PHE A 601 -12.66 -8.08 -6.09
C PHE A 601 -12.98 -6.75 -5.40
N ASP A 602 -14.28 -6.41 -5.30
CA ASP A 602 -14.70 -5.27 -4.50
C ASP A 602 -14.52 -5.58 -3.00
N ASP A 603 -13.89 -4.69 -2.24
CA ASP A 603 -13.49 -4.87 -0.83
C ASP A 603 -14.68 -5.19 0.10
N ASN A 604 -15.88 -4.72 -0.25
CA ASN A 604 -17.10 -4.94 0.53
C ASN A 604 -17.85 -6.23 0.16
N THR A 605 -17.26 -7.09 -0.67
CA THR A 605 -17.84 -8.38 -1.05
C THR A 605 -17.22 -9.51 -0.24
N ALA A 606 -17.93 -10.64 -0.15
CA ALA A 606 -17.37 -11.84 0.49
C ALA A 606 -16.11 -12.34 -0.22
N TRP A 607 -16.01 -12.18 -1.53
CA TRP A 607 -14.80 -12.49 -2.30
C TRP A 607 -13.62 -11.59 -1.91
N GLY A 608 -13.84 -10.29 -1.73
CA GLY A 608 -12.79 -9.33 -1.37
C GLY A 608 -12.21 -9.51 0.04
N GLN A 609 -12.88 -10.30 0.87
CA GLN A 609 -12.46 -10.60 2.25
C GLN A 609 -12.13 -12.08 2.47
N LEU A 610 -12.17 -12.88 1.41
CA LEU A 610 -11.99 -14.33 1.49
C LEU A 610 -10.52 -14.68 1.69
N THR A 611 -10.22 -15.43 2.76
CA THR A 611 -8.90 -16.01 3.03
C THR A 611 -8.85 -17.49 2.66
N ILE A 612 -7.65 -18.07 2.59
CA ILE A 612 -7.46 -19.51 2.36
C ILE A 612 -8.17 -20.34 3.43
N LEU A 613 -8.08 -19.96 4.71
CA LEU A 613 -8.77 -20.64 5.80
C LEU A 613 -10.28 -20.67 5.59
N GLU A 614 -10.86 -19.53 5.25
CA GLU A 614 -12.30 -19.46 5.01
C GLU A 614 -12.73 -20.24 3.76
N LEU A 615 -11.93 -20.21 2.70
CA LEU A 615 -12.18 -21.03 1.52
C LEU A 615 -12.17 -22.53 1.85
N LYS A 616 -11.17 -23.00 2.62
CA LYS A 616 -11.13 -24.38 3.13
C LYS A 616 -12.38 -24.73 3.93
N LEU A 617 -12.78 -23.84 4.87
CA LEU A 617 -14.00 -24.01 5.66
C LEU A 617 -15.24 -24.16 4.77
N LEU A 618 -15.42 -23.29 3.78
CA LEU A 618 -16.57 -23.35 2.87
C LEU A 618 -16.56 -24.62 2.00
N ILE A 619 -15.39 -25.13 1.62
CA ILE A 619 -15.25 -26.39 0.89
C ILE A 619 -15.58 -27.59 1.79
N TYR A 620 -15.07 -27.63 3.03
CA TYR A 620 -15.40 -28.67 3.99
C TYR A 620 -16.90 -28.75 4.29
N LEU A 621 -17.58 -27.61 4.45
CA LEU A 621 -19.02 -27.54 4.59
C LEU A 621 -19.74 -28.11 3.35
N ALA A 622 -19.28 -27.75 2.15
CA ALA A 622 -19.86 -28.23 0.89
C ALA A 622 -19.68 -29.76 0.71
N LEU A 623 -18.58 -30.32 1.24
CA LEU A 623 -18.28 -31.75 1.25
C LEU A 623 -18.86 -32.48 2.47
N GLN A 624 -19.50 -31.79 3.39
CA GLN A 624 -20.02 -32.32 4.67
C GLN A 624 -18.95 -33.00 5.52
N GLN A 625 -17.71 -32.50 5.48
CA GLN A 625 -16.58 -32.91 6.33
C GLN A 625 -16.65 -32.10 7.63
N TYR A 626 -17.45 -32.60 8.58
CA TYR A 626 -17.86 -31.80 9.73
C TYR A 626 -16.76 -31.57 10.75
N GLU A 627 -15.84 -32.54 10.95
CA GLU A 627 -14.72 -32.40 11.85
C GLU A 627 -13.74 -31.34 11.34
N GLU A 628 -13.36 -31.39 10.07
CA GLU A 628 -12.46 -30.43 9.45
C GLU A 628 -13.10 -29.04 9.39
N ALA A 629 -14.41 -28.97 9.08
CA ALA A 629 -15.14 -27.72 9.10
C ALA A 629 -15.20 -27.10 10.51
N LYS A 630 -15.32 -27.94 11.56
CA LYS A 630 -15.33 -27.50 12.95
C LYS A 630 -14.00 -26.89 13.36
N GLU A 631 -12.89 -27.57 13.06
CA GLU A 631 -11.54 -27.03 13.31
C GLU A 631 -11.31 -25.70 12.59
N ALA A 632 -11.67 -25.63 11.31
CA ALA A 632 -11.47 -24.43 10.51
C ALA A 632 -12.32 -23.24 11.01
N VAL A 633 -13.58 -23.45 11.42
CA VAL A 633 -14.42 -22.38 11.93
C VAL A 633 -13.96 -21.88 13.30
N GLU A 634 -13.44 -22.73 14.15
CA GLU A 634 -12.87 -22.33 15.45
C GLU A 634 -11.62 -21.47 15.26
N MET A 635 -10.71 -21.88 14.36
CA MET A 635 -9.54 -21.06 13.99
C MET A 635 -9.97 -19.71 13.41
N PHE A 636 -10.94 -19.71 12.50
CA PHE A 636 -11.45 -18.49 11.89
C PHE A 636 -12.01 -17.50 12.92
N LEU A 637 -12.79 -18.00 13.89
CA LEU A 637 -13.39 -17.16 14.95
C LEU A 637 -12.36 -16.65 15.98
N GLN A 638 -11.25 -17.37 16.17
CA GLN A 638 -10.22 -17.01 17.14
C GLN A 638 -9.31 -15.87 16.63
N TYR A 639 -9.02 -15.82 15.34
CA TYR A 639 -7.92 -15.03 14.80
C TYR A 639 -8.35 -13.95 13.78
N ASN A 640 -9.63 -13.88 13.43
CA ASN A 640 -10.11 -12.88 12.45
C ASN A 640 -10.82 -11.71 13.11
N ASP A 641 -10.42 -10.48 12.75
CA ASP A 641 -11.13 -9.23 13.01
C ASP A 641 -12.34 -9.09 12.04
N ASN A 642 -13.33 -9.96 12.25
CA ASN A 642 -14.49 -10.04 11.36
C ASN A 642 -15.45 -8.87 11.54
N THR A 643 -16.13 -8.45 10.47
CA THR A 643 -17.33 -7.64 10.61
C THR A 643 -18.34 -8.38 11.50
N VAL A 644 -19.12 -7.63 12.24
CA VAL A 644 -20.11 -8.23 13.18
C VAL A 644 -21.01 -9.24 12.46
N GLU A 645 -21.45 -8.96 11.25
CA GLU A 645 -22.31 -9.84 10.44
C GLU A 645 -21.64 -11.17 10.09
N ARG A 646 -20.39 -11.12 9.62
CA ARG A 646 -19.62 -12.30 9.20
C ARG A 646 -19.26 -13.16 10.42
N GLY A 647 -18.82 -12.53 11.51
CA GLY A 647 -18.53 -13.22 12.77
C GLY A 647 -19.75 -13.95 13.34
N LEU A 648 -20.92 -13.31 13.35
CA LEU A 648 -22.17 -13.93 13.82
C LEU A 648 -22.62 -15.09 12.93
N PHE A 649 -22.40 -15.03 11.62
CA PHE A 649 -22.70 -16.15 10.72
C PHE A 649 -21.85 -17.37 11.07
N TYR A 650 -20.55 -17.22 11.20
CA TYR A 650 -19.64 -18.33 11.53
C TYR A 650 -19.81 -18.83 12.97
N GLN A 651 -20.21 -17.97 13.92
CA GLN A 651 -20.66 -18.44 15.24
C GLN A 651 -21.89 -19.34 15.13
N ALA A 652 -22.86 -18.99 14.28
CA ALA A 652 -24.02 -19.83 14.04
C ALA A 652 -23.63 -21.17 13.39
N VAL A 653 -22.75 -21.16 12.37
CA VAL A 653 -22.21 -22.37 11.73
C VAL A 653 -21.51 -23.25 12.76
N ASN A 654 -20.69 -22.66 13.62
CA ASN A 654 -19.96 -23.38 14.67
C ASN A 654 -20.91 -24.15 15.61
N VAL A 655 -22.00 -23.51 16.05
CA VAL A 655 -23.02 -24.16 16.92
C VAL A 655 -23.77 -25.26 16.18
N VAL A 656 -24.13 -25.05 14.89
CA VAL A 656 -24.79 -26.12 14.10
C VAL A 656 -23.86 -27.31 13.88
N LEU A 657 -22.55 -27.09 13.68
CA LEU A 657 -21.57 -28.16 13.59
C LEU A 657 -21.41 -28.93 14.91
N GLU A 658 -21.44 -28.25 16.08
CA GLU A 658 -21.47 -28.92 17.37
C GLU A 658 -22.65 -29.86 17.52
N MET A 659 -23.86 -29.39 17.18
CA MET A 659 -25.08 -30.22 17.20
C MET A 659 -25.01 -31.37 16.19
N LYS A 660 -24.31 -31.18 15.06
CA LYS A 660 -24.18 -32.21 14.03
C LYS A 660 -23.18 -33.31 14.42
N LEU A 661 -22.16 -32.98 15.19
CA LEU A 661 -21.11 -33.90 15.65
C LEU A 661 -21.47 -34.63 16.94
N ASP A 662 -22.47 -34.16 17.68
CA ASP A 662 -22.95 -34.79 18.91
C ASP A 662 -24.28 -35.51 18.66
N GLU A 663 -24.30 -36.84 18.73
CA GLU A 663 -25.49 -37.67 18.48
C GLU A 663 -26.62 -37.46 19.53
N ASP A 664 -26.32 -36.83 20.66
CA ASP A 664 -27.29 -36.55 21.73
C ASP A 664 -27.98 -35.21 21.56
N LEU A 665 -27.59 -34.39 20.53
CA LEU A 665 -28.16 -33.07 20.28
C LEU A 665 -29.00 -33.06 18.98
N GLU A 666 -30.29 -32.76 19.13
CA GLU A 666 -31.19 -32.59 17.99
C GLU A 666 -31.44 -31.07 17.75
N LEU A 667 -31.16 -30.60 16.54
CA LEU A 667 -31.30 -29.17 16.17
C LEU A 667 -32.71 -28.62 16.48
N GLU A 668 -33.75 -29.44 16.28
CA GLU A 668 -35.15 -29.08 16.50
C GLU A 668 -35.43 -28.62 17.95
N ASP A 669 -34.72 -29.18 18.92
CA ASP A 669 -34.87 -28.82 20.33
C ASP A 669 -34.34 -27.42 20.65
N TYR A 670 -33.40 -26.90 19.85
CA TYR A 670 -32.75 -25.64 20.07
C TYR A 670 -33.13 -24.56 19.06
N GLU A 671 -33.70 -24.91 17.90
CA GLU A 671 -33.93 -24.04 16.75
C GLU A 671 -34.69 -22.76 17.10
N ALA A 672 -35.72 -22.80 17.93
CA ALA A 672 -36.49 -21.64 18.31
C ALA A 672 -35.65 -20.56 19.03
N ASN A 673 -34.70 -20.96 19.88
CA ASN A 673 -33.82 -20.03 20.59
C ASN A 673 -32.62 -19.63 19.73
N PHE A 674 -32.14 -20.53 18.89
CA PHE A 674 -31.10 -20.27 17.92
C PHE A 674 -31.54 -19.15 16.94
N ARG A 675 -32.77 -19.23 16.41
CA ARG A 675 -33.36 -18.17 15.59
C ARG A 675 -33.56 -16.84 16.33
N ARG A 676 -33.83 -16.86 17.64
CA ARG A 676 -33.88 -15.64 18.45
C ARG A 676 -32.50 -15.00 18.64
N MET A 677 -31.45 -15.82 18.74
CA MET A 677 -30.07 -15.38 18.95
C MET A 677 -29.43 -14.83 17.67
N PHE A 678 -29.53 -15.57 16.57
CA PHE A 678 -28.81 -15.26 15.32
C PHE A 678 -29.73 -14.64 14.23
N GLY A 679 -31.04 -14.63 14.42
CA GLY A 679 -32.00 -14.20 13.39
C GLY A 679 -32.33 -15.31 12.38
N ASN A 680 -33.48 -15.18 11.68
CA ASN A 680 -33.97 -16.24 10.79
C ASN A 680 -33.03 -16.46 9.58
N GLU A 681 -32.68 -15.41 8.88
CA GLU A 681 -31.86 -15.50 7.66
C GLU A 681 -30.52 -16.15 7.93
N ARG A 682 -29.82 -15.71 8.98
CA ARG A 682 -28.51 -16.24 9.35
C ARG A 682 -28.59 -17.68 9.84
N THR A 683 -29.62 -18.02 10.59
CA THR A 683 -29.92 -19.41 11.02
C THR A 683 -30.15 -20.32 9.81
N ASP A 684 -31.00 -19.90 8.86
CA ASP A 684 -31.25 -20.68 7.64
C ASP A 684 -29.99 -20.86 6.80
N ALA A 685 -29.17 -19.82 6.68
CA ALA A 685 -27.91 -19.87 5.99
C ALA A 685 -26.90 -20.82 6.67
N ALA A 686 -26.79 -20.78 8.00
CA ALA A 686 -25.88 -21.65 8.76
C ALA A 686 -26.29 -23.13 8.68
N ILE A 687 -27.59 -23.42 8.89
CA ILE A 687 -28.12 -24.77 8.74
C ILE A 687 -27.89 -25.26 7.30
N GLY A 688 -28.28 -24.44 6.31
CA GLY A 688 -28.13 -24.79 4.91
C GLY A 688 -26.67 -24.99 4.48
N SER A 689 -25.73 -24.28 5.09
CA SER A 689 -24.30 -24.48 4.83
C SER A 689 -23.78 -25.81 5.40
N VAL A 690 -24.25 -26.21 6.60
CA VAL A 690 -23.87 -27.47 7.22
C VAL A 690 -24.55 -28.68 6.59
N ASP A 691 -25.81 -28.57 6.16
CA ASP A 691 -26.50 -29.67 5.47
C ASP A 691 -26.19 -29.77 3.97
N GLY A 692 -25.42 -28.81 3.42
CA GLY A 692 -24.99 -28.76 2.02
C GLY A 692 -26.02 -28.18 1.05
N SER A 693 -27.17 -27.71 1.52
CA SER A 693 -28.20 -27.07 0.67
C SER A 693 -27.80 -25.65 0.24
N VAL A 694 -26.95 -24.99 0.99
CA VAL A 694 -26.32 -23.69 0.68
C VAL A 694 -24.83 -23.90 0.53
N ARG A 695 -24.35 -23.92 -0.71
CA ARG A 695 -22.90 -24.01 -0.99
C ARG A 695 -22.31 -22.62 -1.11
N PHE A 696 -21.18 -22.38 -0.46
CA PHE A 696 -20.39 -21.16 -0.57
C PHE A 696 -21.19 -19.90 -0.21
N HIS A 697 -21.77 -19.86 0.97
CA HIS A 697 -22.58 -18.75 1.44
C HIS A 697 -21.87 -17.39 1.28
N GLY A 698 -22.56 -16.44 0.68
CA GLY A 698 -22.04 -15.08 0.44
C GLY A 698 -21.18 -14.93 -0.82
N LEU A 699 -20.64 -16.01 -1.38
CA LEU A 699 -19.86 -15.94 -2.62
C LEU A 699 -20.78 -15.97 -3.84
N THR A 700 -20.65 -14.99 -4.71
CA THR A 700 -21.33 -14.98 -6.02
C THR A 700 -20.61 -15.90 -7.01
N PRO A 701 -21.35 -16.62 -7.91
CA PRO A 701 -20.71 -17.43 -8.95
C PRO A 701 -19.81 -16.58 -9.86
N THR A 702 -18.61 -17.07 -10.09
CA THR A 702 -17.60 -16.47 -10.98
C THR A 702 -17.17 -17.45 -12.07
N SER A 703 -16.26 -17.06 -12.95
CA SER A 703 -15.63 -17.92 -13.92
C SER A 703 -14.36 -17.29 -14.50
N MET A 704 -13.54 -18.08 -15.20
CA MET A 704 -12.37 -17.60 -15.95
C MET A 704 -12.69 -16.51 -17.00
N LYS A 705 -13.97 -16.30 -17.33
CA LYS A 705 -14.40 -15.20 -18.22
C LYS A 705 -14.48 -13.84 -17.51
N LEU A 706 -14.30 -13.81 -16.20
CA LEU A 706 -14.29 -12.60 -15.36
C LEU A 706 -15.60 -11.79 -15.40
N GLU A 707 -16.71 -12.39 -15.86
CA GLU A 707 -18.01 -11.73 -15.93
C GLU A 707 -18.49 -11.36 -14.52
N GLY A 708 -18.90 -10.10 -14.31
CA GLY A 708 -19.36 -9.59 -13.01
C GLY A 708 -18.26 -9.15 -12.06
N LEU A 709 -16.99 -9.20 -12.47
CA LEU A 709 -15.84 -8.72 -11.70
C LEU A 709 -15.46 -7.30 -12.17
N ASP A 710 -16.35 -6.34 -11.93
CA ASP A 710 -16.25 -5.00 -12.51
C ASP A 710 -14.96 -4.25 -12.11
N ARG A 711 -14.49 -4.42 -10.88
CA ARG A 711 -13.24 -3.81 -10.42
C ARG A 711 -12.04 -4.37 -11.20
N HIS A 712 -11.95 -5.68 -11.31
CA HIS A 712 -10.88 -6.33 -12.06
C HIS A 712 -10.95 -6.03 -13.57
N LEU A 713 -12.16 -6.00 -14.15
CA LEU A 713 -12.34 -5.65 -15.55
C LEU A 713 -11.91 -4.22 -15.86
N ARG A 714 -12.09 -3.26 -14.94
CA ARG A 714 -11.55 -1.89 -15.09
C ARG A 714 -10.03 -1.88 -15.09
N LEU A 715 -9.38 -2.70 -14.25
CA LEU A 715 -7.92 -2.86 -14.26
C LEU A 715 -7.44 -3.41 -15.60
N ILE A 716 -8.08 -4.48 -16.10
CA ILE A 716 -7.76 -5.06 -17.41
C ILE A 716 -7.99 -4.06 -18.54
N ASP A 717 -9.02 -3.24 -18.48
CA ASP A 717 -9.26 -2.18 -19.47
C ASP A 717 -8.15 -1.12 -19.46
N SER A 718 -7.67 -0.75 -18.29
CA SER A 718 -6.48 0.10 -18.13
C SER A 718 -5.25 -0.54 -18.80
N TYR A 719 -5.00 -1.82 -18.57
CA TYR A 719 -3.90 -2.56 -19.20
C TYR A 719 -4.06 -2.64 -20.74
N LYS A 720 -5.28 -2.86 -21.25
CA LYS A 720 -5.55 -2.88 -22.70
C LYS A 720 -5.20 -1.56 -23.39
N LYS A 721 -5.40 -0.42 -22.73
CA LYS A 721 -4.97 0.89 -23.26
C LYS A 721 -3.45 0.96 -23.40
N LEU A 722 -2.72 0.56 -22.36
CA LEU A 722 -1.27 0.49 -22.38
C LEU A 722 -0.74 -0.49 -23.44
N HIS A 723 -1.31 -1.68 -23.52
CA HIS A 723 -0.97 -2.70 -24.51
C HIS A 723 -1.19 -2.21 -25.95
N SER A 724 -2.30 -1.50 -26.19
CA SER A 724 -2.59 -0.89 -27.49
C SER A 724 -1.59 0.21 -27.88
N ALA A 725 -1.17 1.02 -26.93
CA ALA A 725 -0.13 2.05 -27.17
C ALA A 725 1.20 1.41 -27.57
N ARG A 726 1.61 0.32 -26.91
CA ARG A 726 2.82 -0.46 -27.25
C ARG A 726 2.76 -1.07 -28.65
N THR A 727 1.59 -1.53 -29.08
CA THR A 727 1.38 -2.09 -30.44
C THR A 727 1.62 -1.04 -31.53
N ASN A 728 1.20 0.19 -31.33
CA ASN A 728 1.29 1.25 -32.34
C ASN A 728 2.72 1.72 -32.60
N VAL A 729 3.63 1.59 -31.64
CA VAL A 729 5.05 1.98 -31.79
C VAL A 729 5.86 0.95 -32.57
N THR A 730 5.48 -0.32 -32.54
CA THR A 730 6.18 -1.39 -33.27
C THR A 730 5.99 -1.33 -34.80
N VAL A 731 5.05 -0.55 -35.30
CA VAL A 731 4.74 -0.41 -36.74
C VAL A 731 5.48 0.77 -37.40
N SER A 732 6.16 1.62 -36.64
CA SER A 732 6.95 2.75 -37.12
C SER A 732 8.44 2.47 -37.11
#